data_8739dd23f918d90750defc75538b8ba4
#
_entry.id   8739dd23f918d90750defc75538b8ba4
#
_cell.length_a   1.000
_cell.length_b   1.000
_cell.length_c   1.000
_cell.angle_alpha   90.00
_cell.angle_beta   90.00
_cell.angle_gamma   90.00
#
_symmetry.space_group_name_H-M   'P 1'
#
loop_
_entity.id
_entity.type
_entity.pdbx_description
1 polymer ?
#
loop_
_entity_poly.entity_id
_entity_poly.type
_entity_poly.pdbx_seq_one_letter_code
_entity_poly.pdbx_strand_id
1 'polypeptide(L)'
;MSVTLSDWLGPLLFTSADDRETAEILAECSLPHLAEAYDFLYRAWHQTSASELVNSLQVLDAMRHLHWIDAAESHAWQEIFAQRLQQTYPQVQQLLQVLEEEDYGAAKLKRLGHADFSNWQKSFPVECALKDLHLNVPQALQVRKTPLGYALAVRSSSFVIYQQALNNSEGLKQKFWPDVQATLNEYWQVHSAKDCKQLLYWMAGQGQRYAWQLDVSWLQQAEESDREVWRSELPEGYEDYANLLANLEPNASLDVAAWDWVRMADLALAGYLAGYLTQAEWRSFALVSLWLLRSQYDSWQALADSYLLGYRLWQTQTEFTLSPELEITWELLLTLPFSPFNQLDWQALSLDHPDFRDAKASFSAALDDPFLLTALVASLRDDACLLTGLAADDLPEERREEARDYLFAGLDIHPDEALTSTLARFWQPGRVHHYDQLALNCRINKAPCLAKNLVASPEVLSIWKQQSPNLAKLVKHPAGIVMAEKYAFYLVKAEETQHYPNAEITRLNLALKDYLSWHYSSTQELLLAWKGWDELLSQVEDEKPLLTELNWHLTDPGSLFRFIPWKRPAVSFTEPGKPVSEADLATLNLVGPLTGIHWSWPEKLPAWPRDELKNLLQDTHLFQTADDLLDYLDHLYHAGDRQEYLIVFSPFTLNEARLDTEIETHEQDERDEEQEAYYQRLLRVKHNSLGINDVDLTAWDMVQLVDLAVAGYQLDWLNDAQLHEWLAKVRKLIVEEYYGWDDFSRALLAGYNFFMNESEQRDELLETFTQRLLSLLIAVPPQVGLWYTLAWPGERARDWNQAATALTTSKQRLH
;
A
#
# COMPACT_ATOMS: atom_id res chain seq x y z
N MET A 1 43.30 -37.90 -47.91
CA MET A 1 42.17 -38.38 -47.07
C MET A 1 41.65 -37.25 -46.21
N SER A 2 40.40 -37.01 -46.27
CA SER A 2 39.77 -36.06 -45.34
C SER A 2 39.85 -36.65 -43.93
N VAL A 3 40.34 -35.91 -42.98
CA VAL A 3 40.36 -36.29 -41.56
C VAL A 3 38.91 -36.22 -41.04
N THR A 4 38.48 -37.33 -40.45
CA THR A 4 37.14 -37.35 -39.79
C THR A 4 37.23 -36.67 -38.41
N LEU A 5 36.08 -36.21 -37.91
CA LEU A 5 36.00 -35.66 -36.55
C LEU A 5 36.51 -36.66 -35.51
N SER A 6 36.19 -37.94 -35.66
CA SER A 6 36.66 -39.00 -34.78
C SER A 6 38.20 -39.17 -34.79
N ASP A 7 38.83 -39.03 -35.97
CA ASP A 7 40.30 -39.09 -36.08
C ASP A 7 40.96 -37.89 -35.40
N TRP A 8 40.26 -36.73 -35.34
CA TRP A 8 40.76 -35.52 -34.73
C TRP A 8 40.56 -35.52 -33.22
N LEU A 9 39.40 -36.02 -32.71
CA LEU A 9 39.07 -36.09 -31.32
C LEU A 9 39.76 -37.24 -30.55
N GLY A 10 40.21 -38.28 -31.23
CA GLY A 10 40.76 -39.51 -30.62
C GLY A 10 41.76 -39.23 -29.47
N PRO A 11 42.67 -38.26 -29.61
CA PRO A 11 43.62 -37.92 -28.57
C PRO A 11 42.98 -37.32 -27.33
N LEU A 12 41.85 -36.59 -27.47
CA LEU A 12 41.16 -35.87 -26.40
C LEU A 12 40.13 -36.74 -25.67
N LEU A 13 39.59 -37.77 -26.34
CA LEU A 13 38.61 -38.67 -25.75
C LEU A 13 39.32 -39.75 -24.95
N PHE A 14 39.07 -39.84 -23.70
CA PHE A 14 39.50 -40.91 -22.81
C PHE A 14 38.48 -42.06 -22.89
N THR A 15 38.34 -42.67 -24.01
CA THR A 15 37.39 -43.75 -24.24
C THR A 15 37.73 -44.95 -23.35
N SER A 16 36.98 -45.12 -22.28
CA SER A 16 36.85 -46.36 -21.57
C SER A 16 35.43 -46.85 -21.72
N ALA A 17 35.24 -48.08 -21.98
CA ALA A 17 33.94 -48.73 -22.11
C ALA A 17 33.38 -49.15 -20.74
N ASP A 18 33.95 -48.66 -19.65
CA ASP A 18 33.54 -49.01 -18.29
C ASP A 18 32.60 -47.96 -17.70
N ASP A 19 31.37 -48.36 -17.31
CA ASP A 19 30.35 -47.52 -16.69
C ASP A 19 30.87 -46.83 -15.42
N ARG A 20 31.88 -47.42 -14.77
CA ARG A 20 32.48 -46.86 -13.56
C ARG A 20 33.30 -45.59 -13.86
N GLU A 21 34.13 -45.62 -14.90
CA GLU A 21 34.95 -44.47 -15.31
C GLU A 21 34.07 -43.33 -15.84
N THR A 22 32.99 -43.69 -16.52
CA THR A 22 31.96 -42.73 -16.96
C THR A 22 31.31 -42.03 -15.79
N ALA A 23 30.94 -42.74 -14.73
CA ALA A 23 30.36 -42.18 -13.53
C ALA A 23 31.38 -41.32 -12.75
N GLU A 24 32.67 -41.71 -12.76
CA GLU A 24 33.75 -40.94 -12.11
C GLU A 24 33.97 -39.58 -12.84
N ILE A 25 33.90 -39.53 -14.17
CA ILE A 25 34.02 -38.27 -14.95
C ILE A 25 32.88 -37.29 -14.56
N LEU A 26 31.65 -37.79 -14.55
CA LEU A 26 30.51 -36.93 -14.19
C LEU A 26 30.56 -36.48 -12.72
N ALA A 27 31.07 -37.36 -11.83
CA ALA A 27 31.24 -37.03 -10.41
C ALA A 27 32.35 -35.97 -10.19
N GLU A 28 33.47 -36.07 -10.90
CA GLU A 28 34.54 -35.06 -10.88
C GLU A 28 34.03 -33.67 -11.33
N CYS A 29 33.13 -33.66 -12.32
CA CYS A 29 32.50 -32.42 -12.78
C CYS A 29 31.26 -32.01 -11.96
N SER A 30 30.90 -32.76 -10.91
CA SER A 30 29.67 -32.54 -10.10
C SER A 30 28.37 -32.53 -10.91
N LEU A 31 28.27 -33.46 -11.93
CA LEU A 31 27.17 -33.51 -12.90
C LEU A 31 26.27 -34.74 -12.68
N PRO A 32 25.48 -34.83 -11.63
CA PRO A 32 24.67 -36.02 -11.33
C PRO A 32 23.47 -36.19 -12.27
N HIS A 33 23.07 -35.17 -13.04
CA HIS A 33 21.90 -35.20 -13.90
C HIS A 33 22.13 -34.53 -15.26
N LEU A 34 21.28 -34.90 -16.23
CA LEU A 34 21.36 -34.41 -17.62
C LEU A 34 21.30 -32.88 -17.72
N ALA A 35 20.47 -32.22 -16.87
CA ALA A 35 20.34 -30.77 -16.89
C ALA A 35 21.63 -30.05 -16.50
N GLU A 36 22.33 -30.57 -15.48
CA GLU A 36 23.60 -30.03 -15.02
C GLU A 36 24.72 -30.27 -16.06
N ALA A 37 24.68 -31.44 -16.75
CA ALA A 37 25.62 -31.70 -17.81
C ALA A 37 25.44 -30.72 -18.99
N TYR A 38 24.22 -30.42 -19.38
CA TYR A 38 23.98 -29.38 -20.39
C TYR A 38 24.40 -27.99 -19.93
N ASP A 39 24.09 -27.60 -18.72
CA ASP A 39 24.51 -26.30 -18.16
C ASP A 39 26.04 -26.20 -18.18
N PHE A 40 26.74 -27.25 -17.77
CA PHE A 40 28.20 -27.34 -17.86
C PHE A 40 28.71 -27.14 -19.29
N LEU A 41 28.15 -27.86 -20.29
CA LEU A 41 28.56 -27.74 -21.68
C LEU A 41 28.37 -26.30 -22.21
N TYR A 42 27.30 -25.66 -21.83
CA TYR A 42 27.02 -24.30 -22.26
C TYR A 42 27.94 -23.27 -21.62
N ARG A 43 28.20 -23.37 -20.31
CA ARG A 43 29.19 -22.49 -19.63
C ARG A 43 30.56 -22.67 -20.23
N ALA A 44 31.00 -23.92 -20.44
CA ALA A 44 32.28 -24.21 -21.04
C ALA A 44 32.42 -23.64 -22.46
N TRP A 45 31.33 -23.57 -23.22
CA TRP A 45 31.35 -22.94 -24.54
C TRP A 45 31.64 -21.44 -24.47
N HIS A 46 31.13 -20.74 -23.49
CA HIS A 46 31.34 -19.29 -23.28
C HIS A 46 32.66 -18.99 -22.59
N GLN A 47 33.19 -19.91 -21.84
CA GLN A 47 34.49 -19.74 -21.20
C GLN A 47 35.61 -20.10 -22.19
N THR A 48 36.76 -19.51 -22.00
CA THR A 48 37.95 -19.75 -22.82
C THR A 48 38.93 -20.73 -22.17
N SER A 49 38.56 -21.35 -21.04
CA SER A 49 39.40 -22.31 -20.33
C SER A 49 39.62 -23.56 -21.16
N ALA A 50 40.89 -23.94 -21.32
CA ALA A 50 41.28 -25.12 -22.07
C ALA A 50 40.78 -26.40 -21.39
N SER A 51 40.86 -26.45 -20.06
CA SER A 51 40.44 -27.61 -19.25
C SER A 51 38.93 -27.84 -19.34
N GLU A 52 38.13 -26.80 -19.33
CA GLU A 52 36.67 -26.94 -19.48
C GLU A 52 36.24 -27.35 -20.86
N LEU A 53 36.86 -26.84 -21.92
CA LEU A 53 36.58 -27.25 -23.28
C LEU A 53 36.96 -28.73 -23.52
N VAL A 54 38.07 -29.18 -22.97
CA VAL A 54 38.47 -30.59 -23.04
C VAL A 54 37.59 -31.51 -22.20
N ASN A 55 37.25 -31.06 -20.97
CA ASN A 55 36.33 -31.79 -20.10
C ASN A 55 34.93 -31.90 -20.76
N SER A 56 34.47 -30.88 -21.49
CA SER A 56 33.19 -30.94 -22.21
C SER A 56 33.13 -32.08 -23.23
N LEU A 57 34.22 -32.36 -23.92
CA LEU A 57 34.27 -33.50 -24.84
C LEU A 57 34.16 -34.86 -24.08
N GLN A 58 34.73 -34.93 -22.88
CA GLN A 58 34.65 -36.12 -22.04
C GLN A 58 33.24 -36.30 -21.47
N VAL A 59 32.62 -35.20 -21.03
CA VAL A 59 31.24 -35.18 -20.54
C VAL A 59 30.26 -35.62 -21.63
N LEU A 60 30.44 -35.14 -22.87
CA LEU A 60 29.63 -35.55 -24.00
C LEU A 60 29.76 -37.06 -24.31
N ASP A 61 30.96 -37.60 -24.21
CA ASP A 61 31.17 -39.05 -24.40
C ASP A 61 30.52 -39.86 -23.25
N ALA A 62 30.63 -39.38 -22.02
CA ALA A 62 29.96 -39.98 -20.87
C ALA A 62 28.42 -39.91 -21.00
N MET A 63 27.86 -38.78 -21.40
CA MET A 63 26.41 -38.62 -21.64
C MET A 63 25.90 -39.58 -22.70
N ARG A 64 26.68 -39.81 -23.77
CA ARG A 64 26.35 -40.76 -24.82
C ARG A 64 26.37 -42.21 -24.29
N HIS A 65 27.37 -42.59 -23.50
CA HIS A 65 27.47 -43.93 -22.93
C HIS A 65 26.34 -44.24 -21.95
N LEU A 66 25.88 -43.23 -21.18
CA LEU A 66 24.73 -43.31 -20.28
C LEU A 66 23.38 -43.22 -21.00
N HIS A 67 23.36 -43.12 -22.32
CA HIS A 67 22.16 -42.93 -23.15
C HIS A 67 21.36 -41.67 -22.76
N TRP A 68 22.02 -40.66 -22.20
CA TRP A 68 21.41 -39.36 -21.92
C TRP A 68 21.16 -38.53 -23.19
N ILE A 69 22.07 -38.68 -24.17
CA ILE A 69 21.98 -38.12 -25.52
C ILE A 69 22.21 -39.22 -26.57
N ASP A 70 21.70 -39.05 -27.77
CA ASP A 70 21.95 -39.95 -28.86
C ASP A 70 23.30 -39.67 -29.57
N ALA A 71 23.69 -40.59 -30.47
CA ALA A 71 24.98 -40.48 -31.15
C ALA A 71 25.07 -39.28 -32.10
N ALA A 72 23.94 -38.85 -32.68
CA ALA A 72 23.91 -37.73 -33.62
C ALA A 72 24.08 -36.39 -32.84
N GLU A 73 23.38 -36.29 -31.73
CA GLU A 73 23.51 -35.12 -30.83
C GLU A 73 24.93 -35.02 -30.25
N SER A 74 25.47 -36.13 -29.73
CA SER A 74 26.85 -36.17 -29.25
C SER A 74 27.84 -35.72 -30.30
N HIS A 75 27.67 -36.21 -31.54
CA HIS A 75 28.54 -35.86 -32.67
C HIS A 75 28.48 -34.35 -32.99
N ALA A 76 27.29 -33.78 -33.06
CA ALA A 76 27.10 -32.35 -33.33
C ALA A 76 27.76 -31.48 -32.27
N TRP A 77 27.58 -31.81 -30.99
CA TRP A 77 28.27 -31.12 -29.90
C TRP A 77 29.78 -31.24 -29.93
N GLN A 78 30.29 -32.47 -30.19
CA GLN A 78 31.74 -32.70 -30.30
C GLN A 78 32.33 -31.88 -31.44
N GLU A 79 31.64 -31.75 -32.57
CA GLU A 79 32.07 -30.93 -33.72
C GLU A 79 32.21 -29.45 -33.33
N ILE A 80 31.25 -28.93 -32.60
CA ILE A 80 31.24 -27.52 -32.13
C ILE A 80 32.41 -27.26 -31.16
N PHE A 81 32.62 -28.13 -30.18
CA PHE A 81 33.72 -27.99 -29.23
C PHE A 81 35.09 -28.18 -29.89
N ALA A 82 35.23 -29.13 -30.80
CA ALA A 82 36.46 -29.35 -31.56
C ALA A 82 36.81 -28.14 -32.42
N GLN A 83 35.82 -27.52 -33.08
CA GLN A 83 36.02 -26.28 -33.82
C GLN A 83 36.49 -25.15 -32.93
N ARG A 84 35.89 -24.99 -31.76
CA ARG A 84 36.27 -23.96 -30.79
C ARG A 84 37.69 -24.14 -30.28
N LEU A 85 38.06 -25.37 -29.92
CA LEU A 85 39.43 -25.71 -29.51
C LEU A 85 40.43 -25.38 -30.60
N GLN A 86 40.17 -25.79 -31.87
CA GLN A 86 41.06 -25.53 -32.99
C GLN A 86 41.25 -24.03 -33.29
N GLN A 87 40.16 -23.25 -33.13
CA GLN A 87 40.20 -21.79 -33.29
C GLN A 87 40.98 -21.10 -32.17
N THR A 88 40.80 -21.56 -30.94
CA THR A 88 41.45 -20.93 -29.75
C THR A 88 42.91 -21.36 -29.62
N TYR A 89 43.19 -22.63 -29.91
CA TYR A 89 44.53 -23.24 -29.79
C TYR A 89 44.96 -23.87 -31.12
N PRO A 90 45.40 -23.06 -32.10
CA PRO A 90 45.80 -23.55 -33.41
C PRO A 90 46.99 -24.55 -33.37
N GLN A 91 47.82 -24.45 -32.33
CA GLN A 91 48.94 -25.38 -32.09
C GLN A 91 48.70 -26.17 -30.80
N VAL A 92 48.84 -27.52 -30.91
CA VAL A 92 48.61 -28.39 -29.75
C VAL A 92 49.51 -28.10 -28.56
N GLN A 93 50.76 -27.60 -28.82
CA GLN A 93 51.68 -27.20 -27.76
C GLN A 93 51.09 -26.05 -26.88
N GLN A 94 50.36 -25.11 -27.49
CA GLN A 94 49.70 -24.03 -26.77
C GLN A 94 48.57 -24.63 -25.89
N LEU A 95 47.77 -25.56 -26.40
CA LEU A 95 46.76 -26.22 -25.60
C LEU A 95 47.37 -26.95 -24.40
N LEU A 96 48.41 -27.76 -24.64
CA LEU A 96 49.07 -28.50 -23.56
C LEU A 96 49.70 -27.60 -22.50
N GLN A 97 50.31 -26.48 -22.90
CA GLN A 97 50.86 -25.51 -21.98
C GLN A 97 49.78 -24.87 -21.11
N VAL A 98 48.68 -24.42 -21.71
CA VAL A 98 47.56 -23.82 -20.95
C VAL A 98 46.91 -24.83 -20.01
N LEU A 99 46.73 -26.08 -20.44
CA LEU A 99 46.24 -27.15 -19.57
C LEU A 99 47.19 -27.45 -18.39
N GLU A 100 48.50 -27.28 -18.55
CA GLU A 100 49.49 -27.37 -17.46
C GLU A 100 49.36 -26.21 -16.50
N GLU A 101 49.18 -25.01 -17.04
CA GLU A 101 48.97 -23.77 -16.24
C GLU A 101 47.63 -23.79 -15.48
N GLU A 102 46.60 -24.40 -16.05
CA GLU A 102 45.28 -24.61 -15.41
C GLU A 102 45.22 -25.81 -14.46
N ASP A 103 46.34 -26.48 -14.19
CA ASP A 103 46.40 -27.67 -13.31
C ASP A 103 45.44 -28.79 -13.70
N TYR A 104 45.35 -29.14 -15.00
CA TYR A 104 44.43 -30.12 -15.55
C TYR A 104 44.63 -31.56 -15.01
N GLY A 105 45.61 -31.74 -14.13
CA GLY A 105 45.94 -33.01 -13.50
C GLY A 105 47.10 -33.76 -14.21
N ALA A 106 48.14 -34.02 -13.44
CA ALA A 106 49.41 -34.58 -13.96
C ALA A 106 49.24 -35.88 -14.71
N ALA A 107 48.33 -36.78 -14.31
CA ALA A 107 48.05 -38.01 -14.99
C ALA A 107 47.39 -37.81 -16.38
N LYS A 108 46.42 -36.89 -16.45
CA LYS A 108 45.70 -36.48 -17.65
C LYS A 108 46.65 -35.79 -18.65
N LEU A 109 47.48 -34.88 -18.17
CA LEU A 109 48.48 -34.17 -18.97
C LEU A 109 49.54 -35.13 -19.52
N LYS A 110 50.05 -36.09 -18.71
CA LYS A 110 50.97 -37.10 -19.16
C LYS A 110 50.38 -37.95 -20.26
N ARG A 111 49.12 -38.34 -20.19
CA ARG A 111 48.41 -39.12 -21.22
C ARG A 111 48.27 -38.33 -22.52
N LEU A 112 47.88 -37.05 -22.44
CA LEU A 112 47.79 -36.12 -23.57
C LEU A 112 49.16 -35.89 -24.21
N GLY A 113 50.24 -35.77 -23.45
CA GLY A 113 51.61 -35.62 -23.95
C GLY A 113 52.12 -36.81 -24.74
N HIS A 114 51.56 -38.00 -24.60
CA HIS A 114 51.85 -39.22 -25.37
C HIS A 114 50.84 -39.50 -26.48
N ALA A 115 49.81 -38.69 -26.63
CA ALA A 115 48.76 -38.89 -27.64
C ALA A 115 49.20 -38.45 -29.05
N ASP A 116 48.65 -39.03 -30.08
CA ASP A 116 48.94 -38.69 -31.49
C ASP A 116 48.09 -37.51 -31.97
N PHE A 117 48.66 -36.32 -31.97
CA PHE A 117 48.00 -35.10 -32.47
C PHE A 117 48.41 -34.78 -33.93
N SER A 118 48.81 -35.77 -34.72
CA SER A 118 49.20 -35.55 -36.12
C SER A 118 48.11 -34.92 -36.98
N ASN A 119 46.90 -35.05 -36.59
CA ASN A 119 45.71 -34.49 -37.25
C ASN A 119 45.33 -33.11 -36.80
N TRP A 120 45.93 -32.53 -35.71
CA TRP A 120 45.48 -31.31 -35.08
C TRP A 120 45.41 -30.11 -36.02
N GLN A 121 46.38 -29.98 -36.91
CA GLN A 121 46.43 -28.89 -37.88
C GLN A 121 45.62 -29.12 -39.16
N LYS A 122 44.97 -30.30 -39.30
CA LYS A 122 44.17 -30.63 -40.46
C LYS A 122 42.73 -30.17 -40.21
N SER A 123 42.17 -29.48 -41.21
CA SER A 123 40.76 -29.11 -41.17
C SER A 123 39.87 -30.34 -41.32
N PHE A 124 38.79 -30.39 -40.57
CA PHE A 124 37.67 -31.29 -40.73
C PHE A 124 36.43 -30.50 -41.18
N PRO A 125 35.53 -31.11 -41.95
CA PRO A 125 34.31 -30.42 -42.34
C PRO A 125 33.47 -30.16 -41.12
N VAL A 126 33.01 -28.90 -40.95
CA VAL A 126 32.10 -28.48 -39.89
C VAL A 126 30.73 -28.32 -40.55
N GLU A 127 29.80 -29.19 -40.19
CA GLU A 127 28.44 -29.22 -40.77
C GLU A 127 27.42 -28.48 -39.88
N CYS A 128 27.76 -28.27 -38.61
CA CYS A 128 26.82 -27.72 -37.63
C CYS A 128 27.39 -26.51 -36.89
N ALA A 129 26.61 -25.46 -36.74
CA ALA A 129 26.87 -24.38 -35.83
C ALA A 129 25.94 -24.48 -34.62
N LEU A 130 26.31 -23.90 -33.46
CA LEU A 130 25.49 -23.97 -32.24
C LEU A 130 24.04 -23.55 -32.46
N LYS A 131 23.81 -22.54 -33.29
CA LYS A 131 22.48 -22.05 -33.67
C LYS A 131 21.67 -23.00 -34.55
N ASP A 132 22.33 -23.92 -35.20
CA ASP A 132 21.72 -24.88 -36.15
C ASP A 132 21.51 -26.28 -35.52
N LEU A 133 21.85 -26.42 -34.23
CA LEU A 133 21.57 -27.61 -33.47
C LEU A 133 20.05 -27.79 -33.35
N HIS A 134 19.47 -28.59 -34.27
CA HIS A 134 18.09 -29.06 -34.14
C HIS A 134 18.05 -30.15 -33.06
N LEU A 135 18.14 -29.72 -31.84
CA LEU A 135 18.13 -30.61 -30.69
C LEU A 135 16.69 -30.99 -30.39
N ASN A 136 16.38 -32.27 -30.45
CA ASN A 136 15.15 -32.77 -29.86
C ASN A 136 15.24 -32.55 -28.36
N VAL A 137 14.55 -31.52 -27.84
CA VAL A 137 14.53 -31.27 -26.41
C VAL A 137 14.13 -32.57 -25.70
N PRO A 138 15.05 -33.19 -24.93
CA PRO A 138 14.76 -34.42 -24.23
C PRO A 138 13.48 -34.27 -23.40
N GLN A 139 12.67 -35.31 -23.32
CA GLN A 139 11.39 -35.25 -22.59
C GLN A 139 11.59 -34.75 -21.16
N ALA A 140 12.74 -35.02 -20.54
CA ALA A 140 13.12 -34.57 -19.24
C ALA A 140 13.35 -33.05 -19.17
N LEU A 141 13.71 -32.39 -20.26
CA LEU A 141 13.93 -30.93 -20.35
C LEU A 141 12.75 -30.16 -20.96
N GLN A 142 11.68 -30.86 -21.34
CA GLN A 142 10.50 -30.19 -21.88
C GLN A 142 9.78 -29.38 -20.81
N VAL A 143 9.60 -28.12 -21.09
CA VAL A 143 8.89 -27.21 -20.20
C VAL A 143 7.38 -27.31 -20.45
N ARG A 144 6.60 -27.38 -19.37
CA ARG A 144 5.15 -27.36 -19.50
C ARG A 144 4.67 -25.97 -19.93
N LYS A 145 3.84 -25.93 -20.99
CA LYS A 145 3.24 -24.69 -21.49
C LYS A 145 2.03 -24.28 -20.63
N THR A 146 2.24 -24.15 -19.33
CA THR A 146 1.25 -23.70 -18.34
C THR A 146 1.80 -22.48 -17.60
N PRO A 147 0.97 -21.61 -17.01
CA PRO A 147 1.47 -20.48 -16.24
C PRO A 147 2.52 -20.87 -15.20
N LEU A 148 2.33 -21.99 -14.49
CA LEU A 148 3.34 -22.48 -13.56
C LEU A 148 4.65 -22.87 -14.25
N GLY A 149 4.60 -23.43 -15.47
CA GLY A 149 5.80 -23.72 -16.27
C GLY A 149 6.57 -22.46 -16.62
N TYR A 150 5.89 -21.39 -17.01
CA TYR A 150 6.51 -20.08 -17.23
C TYR A 150 7.10 -19.49 -15.94
N ALA A 151 6.39 -19.59 -14.79
CA ALA A 151 6.89 -19.10 -13.51
C ALA A 151 8.17 -19.83 -13.08
N LEU A 152 8.25 -21.13 -13.33
CA LEU A 152 9.46 -21.91 -13.09
C LEU A 152 10.58 -21.57 -14.09
N ALA A 153 10.24 -21.23 -15.33
CA ALA A 153 11.20 -20.79 -16.33
C ALA A 153 11.86 -19.45 -15.94
N VAL A 154 11.08 -18.49 -15.47
CA VAL A 154 11.58 -17.19 -15.03
C VAL A 154 12.71 -17.31 -14.01
N ARG A 155 12.63 -18.25 -13.09
CA ARG A 155 13.65 -18.48 -12.05
C ARG A 155 14.89 -19.27 -12.51
N SER A 156 14.93 -19.72 -13.77
CA SER A 156 16.05 -20.52 -14.28
C SER A 156 17.40 -19.80 -14.24
N SER A 157 17.40 -18.47 -14.15
CA SER A 157 18.62 -17.68 -13.97
C SER A 157 19.32 -17.91 -12.64
N SER A 158 18.57 -18.31 -11.60
CA SER A 158 19.08 -18.53 -10.24
C SER A 158 19.29 -20.01 -9.91
N PHE A 159 18.80 -20.93 -10.75
CA PHE A 159 18.79 -22.36 -10.46
C PHE A 159 19.19 -23.19 -11.67
N VAL A 160 20.33 -23.87 -11.55
CA VAL A 160 20.84 -24.78 -12.58
C VAL A 160 19.93 -26.00 -12.77
N ILE A 161 19.24 -26.45 -11.71
CA ILE A 161 18.46 -27.70 -11.72
C ILE A 161 16.97 -27.42 -12.00
N TYR A 162 16.66 -26.63 -13.01
CA TYR A 162 15.26 -26.32 -13.35
C TYR A 162 14.45 -27.54 -13.79
N GLN A 163 15.07 -28.58 -14.27
CA GLN A 163 14.41 -29.85 -14.62
C GLN A 163 13.70 -30.47 -13.41
N GLN A 164 14.36 -30.58 -12.27
CA GLN A 164 13.76 -31.13 -11.05
C GLN A 164 12.71 -30.19 -10.47
N ALA A 165 12.96 -28.88 -10.53
CA ALA A 165 12.00 -27.87 -10.09
C ALA A 165 10.72 -27.90 -10.95
N LEU A 166 10.85 -28.13 -12.26
CA LEU A 166 9.71 -28.20 -13.18
C LEU A 166 8.87 -29.46 -13.00
N ASN A 167 9.51 -30.61 -12.76
CA ASN A 167 8.86 -31.91 -12.75
C ASN A 167 8.53 -32.44 -11.36
N ASN A 168 9.33 -32.14 -10.35
CA ASN A 168 9.19 -32.69 -9.00
C ASN A 168 9.74 -31.77 -7.89
N SER A 169 8.99 -30.75 -7.52
CA SER A 169 9.35 -29.85 -6.40
C SER A 169 9.46 -30.58 -5.05
N GLU A 170 8.72 -31.69 -4.86
CA GLU A 170 8.82 -32.48 -3.62
C GLU A 170 10.15 -33.23 -3.53
N GLY A 171 10.65 -33.73 -4.65
CA GLY A 171 11.95 -34.34 -4.72
C GLY A 171 13.08 -33.37 -4.38
N LEU A 172 13.00 -32.13 -4.88
CA LEU A 172 13.93 -31.05 -4.49
C LEU A 172 13.86 -30.74 -3.00
N LYS A 173 12.65 -30.64 -2.43
CA LYS A 173 12.46 -30.39 -1.00
C LYS A 173 13.20 -31.40 -0.14
N GLN A 174 13.14 -32.68 -0.47
CA GLN A 174 13.83 -33.73 0.28
C GLN A 174 15.36 -33.66 0.16
N LYS A 175 15.87 -33.28 -1.02
CA LYS A 175 17.31 -33.31 -1.33
C LYS A 175 18.06 -32.07 -0.84
N PHE A 176 17.44 -30.87 -1.00
CA PHE A 176 18.15 -29.61 -0.84
C PHE A 176 17.69 -28.80 0.37
N TRP A 177 16.75 -29.29 1.16
CA TRP A 177 16.15 -28.53 2.24
C TRP A 177 17.17 -27.91 3.24
N PRO A 178 18.20 -28.60 3.74
CA PRO A 178 19.16 -27.99 4.67
C PRO A 178 19.96 -26.83 4.05
N ASP A 179 20.41 -26.97 2.82
CA ASP A 179 21.23 -25.97 2.13
C ASP A 179 20.38 -24.74 1.77
N VAL A 180 19.15 -24.97 1.30
CA VAL A 180 18.21 -23.90 0.99
C VAL A 180 17.83 -23.13 2.25
N GLN A 181 17.60 -23.83 3.36
CA GLN A 181 17.29 -23.17 4.63
C GLN A 181 18.48 -22.35 5.13
N ALA A 182 19.71 -22.87 5.03
CA ALA A 182 20.91 -22.13 5.39
C ALA A 182 21.06 -20.85 4.56
N THR A 183 20.86 -20.95 3.24
CA THR A 183 20.90 -19.79 2.34
C THR A 183 19.85 -18.75 2.72
N LEU A 184 18.61 -19.15 3.00
CA LEU A 184 17.56 -18.24 3.43
C LEU A 184 17.89 -17.56 4.75
N ASN A 185 18.47 -18.30 5.70
CA ASN A 185 18.84 -17.75 7.02
C ASN A 185 20.02 -16.78 6.94
N GLU A 186 21.06 -17.13 6.19
CA GLU A 186 22.33 -16.39 6.15
C GLU A 186 22.25 -15.14 5.27
N TYR A 187 21.66 -15.28 4.07
CA TYR A 187 21.67 -14.19 3.07
C TYR A 187 20.40 -13.33 3.10
N TRP A 188 19.26 -13.92 3.52
CA TRP A 188 17.97 -13.25 3.46
C TRP A 188 17.38 -12.93 4.84
N GLN A 189 18.06 -13.35 5.92
CA GLN A 189 17.58 -13.19 7.30
C GLN A 189 16.16 -13.77 7.52
N VAL A 190 15.82 -14.83 6.76
CA VAL A 190 14.53 -15.51 6.83
C VAL A 190 14.64 -16.72 7.73
N HIS A 191 14.07 -16.63 8.92
CA HIS A 191 14.14 -17.67 9.94
C HIS A 191 12.79 -18.36 10.18
N SER A 192 11.70 -17.79 9.67
CA SER A 192 10.33 -18.29 9.88
C SER A 192 9.47 -18.20 8.62
N ALA A 193 8.31 -18.85 8.67
CA ALA A 193 7.27 -18.72 7.63
C ALA A 193 6.75 -17.27 7.51
N LYS A 194 6.74 -16.53 8.63
CA LYS A 194 6.31 -15.13 8.67
C LYS A 194 7.31 -14.26 7.93
N ASP A 195 8.61 -14.35 8.23
CA ASP A 195 9.68 -13.60 7.56
C ASP A 195 9.69 -13.87 6.06
N CYS A 196 9.53 -15.15 5.68
CA CYS A 196 9.49 -15.53 4.27
C CYS A 196 8.35 -14.83 3.52
N LYS A 197 7.13 -14.85 4.05
CA LYS A 197 5.98 -14.18 3.45
C LYS A 197 6.17 -12.67 3.36
N GLN A 198 6.68 -12.08 4.39
CA GLN A 198 6.96 -10.65 4.48
C GLN A 198 7.93 -10.20 3.39
N LEU A 199 9.06 -10.92 3.27
CA LEU A 199 10.03 -10.65 2.21
C LEU A 199 9.39 -10.77 0.82
N LEU A 200 8.53 -11.77 0.59
CA LEU A 200 7.84 -11.93 -0.67
C LEU A 200 6.82 -10.83 -0.95
N TYR A 201 6.09 -10.35 0.06
CA TYR A 201 5.20 -9.19 -0.07
C TYR A 201 5.99 -7.90 -0.34
N TRP A 202 7.10 -7.71 0.36
CA TRP A 202 7.98 -6.58 0.10
C TRP A 202 8.49 -6.59 -1.34
N MET A 203 8.98 -7.73 -1.85
CA MET A 203 9.42 -7.85 -3.24
C MET A 203 8.31 -7.62 -4.24
N ALA A 204 7.10 -8.09 -3.97
CA ALA A 204 5.95 -7.83 -4.83
C ALA A 204 5.61 -6.34 -4.86
N GLY A 205 5.55 -5.71 -3.69
CA GLY A 205 4.96 -4.40 -3.46
C GLY A 205 5.90 -3.23 -3.58
N GLN A 206 7.13 -3.37 -3.18
CA GLN A 206 8.15 -2.31 -3.17
C GLN A 206 9.46 -2.81 -3.74
N GLY A 207 10.10 -3.78 -3.07
CA GLY A 207 11.40 -4.28 -3.46
C GLY A 207 12.48 -3.19 -3.42
N GLN A 208 13.64 -3.52 -3.96
CA GLN A 208 14.71 -2.53 -4.12
C GLN A 208 14.38 -1.47 -5.16
N ARG A 209 13.56 -1.82 -6.17
CA ARG A 209 13.12 -0.89 -7.22
C ARG A 209 12.42 0.35 -6.66
N TYR A 210 11.73 0.23 -5.52
CA TYR A 210 11.05 1.36 -4.88
C TYR A 210 12.05 2.43 -4.44
N ALA A 211 13.04 2.06 -3.62
CA ALA A 211 14.07 2.98 -3.14
C ALA A 211 14.85 3.60 -4.30
N TRP A 212 15.29 2.79 -5.27
CA TRP A 212 16.00 3.28 -6.45
C TRP A 212 15.16 4.26 -7.30
N GLN A 213 13.88 4.01 -7.45
CA GLN A 213 12.99 4.93 -8.18
C GLN A 213 12.76 6.24 -7.40
N LEU A 214 12.69 6.19 -6.08
CA LEU A 214 12.62 7.40 -5.25
C LEU A 214 13.88 8.24 -5.40
N ASP A 215 15.07 7.62 -5.35
CA ASP A 215 16.36 8.29 -5.57
C ASP A 215 16.41 8.94 -6.96
N VAL A 216 16.02 8.21 -8.01
CA VAL A 216 15.95 8.76 -9.38
C VAL A 216 14.99 9.95 -9.45
N SER A 217 13.80 9.81 -8.88
CA SER A 217 12.78 10.86 -8.89
C SER A 217 13.26 12.12 -8.15
N TRP A 218 13.96 11.92 -7.04
CA TRP A 218 14.56 13.00 -6.28
C TRP A 218 15.70 13.67 -7.08
N LEU A 219 16.63 12.89 -7.64
CA LEU A 219 17.75 13.40 -8.43
C LEU A 219 17.31 14.20 -9.65
N GLN A 220 16.19 13.81 -10.28
CA GLN A 220 15.65 14.55 -11.43
C GLN A 220 15.09 15.93 -11.05
N GLN A 221 14.68 16.13 -9.80
CA GLN A 221 14.07 17.37 -9.31
C GLN A 221 15.05 18.24 -8.52
N ALA A 222 16.08 17.66 -7.92
CA ALA A 222 17.04 18.35 -7.06
C ALA A 222 17.94 19.33 -7.82
N GLU A 223 18.30 20.42 -7.18
CA GLU A 223 19.34 21.35 -7.67
C GLU A 223 20.73 20.69 -7.57
N GLU A 224 21.71 21.19 -8.34
CA GLU A 224 23.03 20.57 -8.35
C GLU A 224 23.73 20.62 -6.99
N SER A 225 23.52 21.69 -6.21
CA SER A 225 24.02 21.80 -4.84
C SER A 225 23.50 20.66 -3.93
N ASP A 226 22.22 20.32 -4.08
CA ASP A 226 21.57 19.30 -3.27
C ASP A 226 22.01 17.91 -3.70
N ARG A 227 22.23 17.70 -5.00
CA ARG A 227 22.82 16.45 -5.53
C ARG A 227 24.24 16.24 -5.04
N GLU A 228 25.04 17.31 -4.89
CA GLU A 228 26.38 17.21 -4.30
C GLU A 228 26.34 16.81 -2.82
N VAL A 229 25.40 17.39 -2.04
CA VAL A 229 25.18 17.00 -0.65
C VAL A 229 24.77 15.53 -0.57
N TRP A 230 23.78 15.09 -1.34
CA TRP A 230 23.34 13.70 -1.38
C TRP A 230 24.49 12.74 -1.71
N ARG A 231 25.31 13.06 -2.71
CA ARG A 231 26.50 12.23 -3.04
C ARG A 231 27.48 12.13 -1.86
N SER A 232 27.63 13.22 -1.09
CA SER A 232 28.54 13.25 0.05
C SER A 232 28.02 12.48 1.27
N GLU A 233 26.74 12.24 1.35
CA GLU A 233 26.06 11.50 2.43
C GLU A 233 25.94 10.00 2.14
N LEU A 234 26.20 9.57 0.90
CA LEU A 234 26.21 8.16 0.54
C LEU A 234 27.30 7.40 1.30
N PRO A 235 27.07 6.12 1.64
CA PRO A 235 28.11 5.27 2.21
C PRO A 235 29.35 5.18 1.32
N GLU A 236 30.52 4.96 1.93
CA GLU A 236 31.76 4.72 1.21
C GLU A 236 31.59 3.53 0.25
N GLY A 237 31.98 3.69 -1.02
CA GLY A 237 31.83 2.68 -2.07
C GLY A 237 30.58 2.82 -2.95
N TYR A 238 29.70 3.81 -2.69
CA TYR A 238 28.49 4.04 -3.50
C TYR A 238 28.68 5.03 -4.66
N GLU A 239 29.92 5.36 -5.03
CA GLU A 239 30.22 6.30 -6.12
C GLU A 239 29.69 5.79 -7.47
N ASP A 240 29.82 4.49 -7.73
CA ASP A 240 29.34 3.87 -8.98
C ASP A 240 27.79 3.87 -9.03
N TYR A 241 27.12 3.67 -7.90
CA TYR A 241 25.67 3.81 -7.79
C TYR A 241 25.22 5.23 -8.14
N ALA A 242 25.83 6.23 -7.50
CA ALA A 242 25.51 7.62 -7.74
C ALA A 242 25.75 8.02 -9.21
N ASN A 243 26.85 7.54 -9.80
CA ASN A 243 27.18 7.80 -11.21
C ASN A 243 26.18 7.13 -12.16
N LEU A 244 25.75 5.90 -11.87
CA LEU A 244 24.79 5.18 -12.68
C LEU A 244 23.44 5.90 -12.70
N LEU A 245 22.94 6.32 -11.54
CA LEU A 245 21.67 7.05 -11.43
C LEU A 245 21.75 8.45 -12.07
N ALA A 246 22.86 9.16 -11.90
CA ALA A 246 23.04 10.49 -12.47
C ALA A 246 23.14 10.49 -14.00
N ASN A 247 23.53 9.38 -14.60
CA ASN A 247 23.62 9.21 -16.06
C ASN A 247 22.30 8.78 -16.72
N LEU A 248 21.24 8.56 -15.95
CA LEU A 248 19.92 8.30 -16.52
C LEU A 248 19.41 9.56 -17.24
N GLU A 249 18.81 9.35 -18.41
CA GLU A 249 18.20 10.46 -19.16
C GLU A 249 17.13 11.17 -18.30
N PRO A 250 17.04 12.51 -18.36
CA PRO A 250 15.97 13.24 -17.68
C PRO A 250 14.60 12.69 -18.09
N ASN A 251 13.76 12.41 -17.12
CA ASN A 251 12.44 11.76 -17.25
C ASN A 251 12.46 10.29 -17.72
N ALA A 252 13.60 9.63 -17.78
CA ALA A 252 13.62 8.18 -17.92
C ALA A 252 13.06 7.52 -16.65
N SER A 253 12.11 6.61 -16.81
CA SER A 253 11.71 5.73 -15.72
C SER A 253 12.76 4.62 -15.57
N LEU A 254 13.20 4.38 -14.35
CA LEU A 254 14.08 3.26 -14.06
C LEU A 254 13.29 1.95 -14.15
N ASP A 255 13.51 1.17 -15.20
CA ASP A 255 12.85 -0.12 -15.35
C ASP A 255 13.73 -1.25 -14.83
N VAL A 256 13.54 -1.61 -13.56
CA VAL A 256 14.27 -2.67 -12.83
C VAL A 256 13.33 -3.63 -12.10
N ALA A 257 12.06 -3.64 -12.45
CA ALA A 257 11.06 -4.43 -11.73
C ALA A 257 11.32 -5.93 -11.87
N ALA A 258 11.92 -6.39 -12.97
CA ALA A 258 12.28 -7.79 -13.13
C ALA A 258 13.26 -8.27 -12.06
N TRP A 259 14.15 -7.40 -11.55
CA TRP A 259 15.09 -7.75 -10.48
C TRP A 259 14.38 -8.27 -9.23
N ASP A 260 13.35 -7.59 -8.78
CA ASP A 260 12.59 -8.01 -7.61
C ASP A 260 11.64 -9.17 -7.89
N TRP A 261 10.91 -9.12 -9.00
CA TRP A 261 9.86 -10.12 -9.26
C TRP A 261 10.41 -11.48 -9.68
N VAL A 262 11.54 -11.55 -10.39
CA VAL A 262 12.23 -12.83 -10.66
C VAL A 262 12.72 -13.43 -9.35
N ARG A 263 13.34 -12.64 -8.48
CA ARG A 263 13.80 -13.06 -7.16
C ARG A 263 12.66 -13.48 -6.25
N MET A 264 11.50 -12.82 -6.33
CA MET A 264 10.28 -13.24 -5.65
C MET A 264 9.86 -14.66 -6.05
N ALA A 265 9.87 -14.98 -7.35
CA ALA A 265 9.52 -16.32 -7.81
C ALA A 265 10.53 -17.38 -7.32
N ASP A 266 11.81 -17.03 -7.29
CA ASP A 266 12.87 -17.91 -6.82
C ASP A 266 12.77 -18.14 -5.30
N LEU A 267 12.66 -17.07 -4.52
CA LEU A 267 12.52 -17.15 -3.07
C LEU A 267 11.21 -17.82 -2.62
N ALA A 268 10.15 -17.69 -3.38
CA ALA A 268 8.90 -18.41 -3.10
C ALA A 268 9.12 -19.94 -3.19
N LEU A 269 9.86 -20.43 -4.20
CA LEU A 269 10.21 -21.84 -4.26
C LEU A 269 11.19 -22.22 -3.16
N ALA A 270 12.20 -21.41 -2.89
CA ALA A 270 13.15 -21.65 -1.80
C ALA A 270 12.42 -21.76 -0.45
N GLY A 271 11.47 -20.85 -0.15
CA GLY A 271 10.64 -20.90 1.04
C GLY A 271 9.80 -22.19 1.14
N TYR A 272 9.28 -22.69 0.03
CA TYR A 272 8.59 -23.99 -0.01
C TYR A 272 9.56 -25.14 0.28
N LEU A 273 10.73 -25.15 -0.36
CA LEU A 273 11.75 -26.19 -0.16
C LEU A 273 12.29 -26.21 1.28
N ALA A 274 12.43 -25.04 1.89
CA ALA A 274 12.80 -24.89 3.31
C ALA A 274 11.67 -25.27 4.28
N GLY A 275 10.44 -25.41 3.79
CA GLY A 275 9.28 -25.73 4.64
C GLY A 275 8.59 -24.54 5.27
N TYR A 276 8.96 -23.30 4.92
CA TYR A 276 8.32 -22.06 5.39
C TYR A 276 7.00 -21.77 4.67
N LEU A 277 6.83 -22.24 3.43
CA LEU A 277 5.61 -22.08 2.66
C LEU A 277 4.95 -23.42 2.36
N THR A 278 3.63 -23.41 2.27
CA THR A 278 2.86 -24.53 1.70
C THR A 278 2.98 -24.50 0.17
N GLN A 279 2.63 -25.64 -0.47
CA GLN A 279 2.61 -25.71 -1.92
C GLN A 279 1.64 -24.69 -2.56
N ALA A 280 0.52 -24.42 -1.91
CA ALA A 280 -0.46 -23.44 -2.39
C ALA A 280 0.07 -22.00 -2.31
N GLU A 281 0.73 -21.64 -1.23
CA GLU A 281 1.34 -20.33 -1.03
C GLU A 281 2.48 -20.10 -2.03
N TRP A 282 3.41 -21.03 -2.14
CA TRP A 282 4.48 -20.97 -3.14
C TRP A 282 3.93 -20.71 -4.54
N ARG A 283 2.94 -21.53 -4.98
CA ARG A 283 2.32 -21.37 -6.31
C ARG A 283 1.67 -20.00 -6.46
N SER A 284 1.01 -19.51 -5.43
CA SER A 284 0.39 -18.19 -5.47
C SER A 284 1.43 -17.09 -5.69
N PHE A 285 2.51 -17.08 -4.92
CA PHE A 285 3.59 -16.09 -5.08
C PHE A 285 4.28 -16.20 -6.45
N ALA A 286 4.62 -17.40 -6.89
CA ALA A 286 5.26 -17.60 -8.19
C ALA A 286 4.39 -17.15 -9.37
N LEU A 287 3.09 -17.42 -9.31
CA LEU A 287 2.15 -17.02 -10.37
C LEU A 287 1.84 -15.53 -10.34
N VAL A 288 1.79 -14.90 -9.15
CA VAL A 288 1.64 -13.43 -9.03
C VAL A 288 2.89 -12.75 -9.56
N SER A 289 4.09 -13.23 -9.24
CA SER A 289 5.33 -12.73 -9.81
C SER A 289 5.31 -12.79 -11.33
N LEU A 290 4.96 -13.93 -11.90
CA LEU A 290 4.85 -14.09 -13.35
C LEU A 290 3.79 -13.17 -13.98
N TRP A 291 2.64 -13.00 -13.31
CA TRP A 291 1.60 -12.08 -13.78
C TRP A 291 2.11 -10.63 -13.83
N LEU A 292 2.85 -10.19 -12.79
CA LEU A 292 3.48 -8.88 -12.73
C LEU A 292 4.50 -8.72 -13.88
N LEU A 293 5.40 -9.68 -14.05
CA LEU A 293 6.39 -9.69 -15.13
C LEU A 293 5.73 -9.64 -16.51
N ARG A 294 4.69 -10.45 -16.74
CA ARG A 294 3.97 -10.48 -18.03
C ARG A 294 3.17 -9.19 -18.27
N SER A 295 2.71 -8.52 -17.21
CA SER A 295 2.02 -7.23 -17.34
C SER A 295 2.96 -6.08 -17.69
N GLN A 296 4.24 -6.17 -17.32
CA GLN A 296 5.24 -5.14 -17.51
C GLN A 296 6.09 -5.35 -18.78
N TYR A 297 6.44 -6.60 -19.08
CA TYR A 297 7.35 -6.93 -20.17
C TYR A 297 6.63 -7.64 -21.30
N ASP A 298 7.02 -7.35 -22.53
CA ASP A 298 6.45 -7.95 -23.73
C ASP A 298 7.31 -9.08 -24.33
N SER A 299 8.53 -9.28 -23.80
CA SER A 299 9.46 -10.31 -24.26
C SER A 299 10.40 -10.80 -23.18
N TRP A 300 10.97 -11.97 -23.36
CA TRP A 300 12.05 -12.51 -22.52
C TRP A 300 13.29 -11.58 -22.54
N GLN A 301 13.58 -10.92 -23.66
CA GLN A 301 14.70 -10.00 -23.77
C GLN A 301 14.47 -8.76 -22.89
N ALA A 302 13.29 -8.13 -22.97
CA ALA A 302 12.98 -6.95 -22.15
C ALA A 302 13.03 -7.27 -20.64
N LEU A 303 12.54 -8.47 -20.25
CA LEU A 303 12.66 -8.95 -18.89
C LEU A 303 14.13 -9.13 -18.46
N ALA A 304 14.96 -9.74 -19.33
CA ALA A 304 16.37 -9.94 -19.05
C ALA A 304 17.14 -8.61 -18.91
N ASP A 305 16.88 -7.65 -19.78
CA ASP A 305 17.52 -6.32 -19.74
C ASP A 305 17.19 -5.59 -18.42
N SER A 306 15.94 -5.63 -18.00
CA SER A 306 15.50 -5.06 -16.72
C SER A 306 16.13 -5.78 -15.51
N TYR A 307 16.19 -7.11 -15.54
CA TYR A 307 16.81 -7.87 -14.45
C TYR A 307 18.31 -7.56 -14.32
N LEU A 308 19.04 -7.54 -15.44
CA LEU A 308 20.47 -7.27 -15.46
C LEU A 308 20.78 -5.82 -15.06
N LEU A 309 19.92 -4.86 -15.40
CA LEU A 309 20.07 -3.49 -14.93
C LEU A 309 19.92 -3.42 -13.39
N GLY A 310 18.90 -4.07 -12.83
CA GLY A 310 18.72 -4.16 -11.38
C GLY A 310 19.87 -4.87 -10.67
N TYR A 311 20.41 -5.93 -11.29
CA TYR A 311 21.58 -6.62 -10.78
C TYR A 311 22.82 -5.71 -10.73
N ARG A 312 23.05 -4.91 -11.76
CA ARG A 312 24.16 -3.93 -11.77
C ARG A 312 24.00 -2.86 -10.71
N LEU A 313 22.79 -2.34 -10.51
CA LEU A 313 22.51 -1.38 -9.44
C LEU A 313 22.77 -1.99 -8.06
N TRP A 314 22.28 -3.22 -7.83
CA TRP A 314 22.51 -3.91 -6.57
C TRP A 314 24.00 -4.13 -6.29
N GLN A 315 24.80 -4.46 -7.31
CA GLN A 315 26.24 -4.67 -7.15
C GLN A 315 26.99 -3.41 -6.77
N THR A 316 26.57 -2.24 -7.27
CA THR A 316 27.17 -0.97 -6.89
C THR A 316 26.93 -0.58 -5.43
N GLN A 317 26.02 -1.26 -4.75
CA GLN A 317 25.68 -1.06 -3.34
C GLN A 317 26.22 -2.17 -2.43
N THR A 318 26.99 -3.10 -2.96
CA THR A 318 27.51 -4.24 -2.20
C THR A 318 28.98 -4.46 -2.50
N GLU A 319 29.72 -5.05 -1.55
CA GLU A 319 31.14 -5.43 -1.75
C GLU A 319 31.31 -6.67 -2.66
N PHE A 320 30.22 -7.24 -3.15
CA PHE A 320 30.27 -8.41 -4.03
C PHE A 320 30.78 -8.04 -5.41
N THR A 321 31.87 -8.63 -5.81
CA THR A 321 32.42 -8.50 -7.14
C THR A 321 31.48 -9.11 -8.18
N LEU A 322 31.29 -8.44 -9.31
CA LEU A 322 30.54 -8.93 -10.47
C LEU A 322 30.96 -10.36 -10.81
N SER A 323 30.04 -11.32 -10.65
CA SER A 323 30.22 -12.61 -11.26
C SER A 323 29.79 -12.51 -12.74
N PRO A 324 30.69 -12.61 -13.71
CA PRO A 324 30.32 -12.64 -15.13
C PRO A 324 29.39 -13.82 -15.45
N GLU A 325 29.30 -14.79 -14.56
CA GLU A 325 28.45 -15.98 -14.69
C GLU A 325 26.97 -15.66 -14.82
N LEU A 326 26.45 -14.63 -14.13
CA LEU A 326 25.06 -14.29 -14.20
C LEU A 326 24.67 -13.69 -15.56
N GLU A 327 25.47 -12.77 -16.08
CA GLU A 327 25.24 -12.21 -17.44
C GLU A 327 25.31 -13.32 -18.50
N ILE A 328 26.31 -14.21 -18.40
CA ILE A 328 26.43 -15.39 -19.26
C ILE A 328 25.18 -16.28 -19.13
N THR A 329 24.69 -16.53 -17.92
CA THR A 329 23.50 -17.36 -17.70
C THR A 329 22.28 -16.77 -18.41
N TRP A 330 22.06 -15.45 -18.33
CA TRP A 330 20.95 -14.80 -19.03
C TRP A 330 21.11 -14.82 -20.54
N GLU A 331 22.31 -14.63 -21.06
CA GLU A 331 22.59 -14.76 -22.48
C GLU A 331 22.29 -16.19 -22.98
N LEU A 332 22.67 -17.20 -22.19
CA LEU A 332 22.39 -18.59 -22.50
C LEU A 332 20.88 -18.87 -22.49
N LEU A 333 20.15 -18.38 -21.51
CA LEU A 333 18.69 -18.52 -21.44
C LEU A 333 17.99 -17.93 -22.67
N LEU A 334 18.51 -16.84 -23.23
CA LEU A 334 17.94 -16.17 -24.39
C LEU A 334 18.32 -16.85 -25.71
N THR A 335 19.49 -17.47 -25.78
CA THR A 335 20.04 -17.94 -27.06
C THR A 335 19.90 -19.43 -27.29
N LEU A 336 19.82 -20.24 -26.20
CA LEU A 336 19.88 -21.69 -26.36
C LEU A 336 18.54 -22.32 -26.74
N PRO A 337 18.53 -23.24 -27.74
CA PRO A 337 17.31 -23.89 -28.23
C PRO A 337 16.53 -24.66 -27.13
N PHE A 338 17.23 -25.23 -26.14
CA PHE A 338 16.55 -25.93 -25.01
C PHE A 338 16.22 -25.06 -23.82
N SER A 339 16.65 -23.81 -23.84
CA SER A 339 16.31 -22.91 -22.79
C SER A 339 14.80 -22.89 -22.59
N PRO A 340 14.34 -22.86 -21.36
CA PRO A 340 12.93 -22.64 -21.07
C PRO A 340 12.35 -21.43 -21.82
N PHE A 341 13.13 -20.38 -22.02
CA PHE A 341 12.71 -19.15 -22.71
C PHE A 341 12.43 -19.40 -24.20
N ASN A 342 13.23 -20.24 -24.85
CA ASN A 342 13.04 -20.60 -26.27
C ASN A 342 11.97 -21.67 -26.48
N GLN A 343 11.63 -22.47 -25.45
CA GLN A 343 10.52 -23.41 -25.51
C GLN A 343 9.15 -22.74 -25.23
N LEU A 344 9.13 -21.58 -24.57
CA LEU A 344 7.93 -20.90 -24.14
C LEU A 344 7.78 -19.57 -24.89
N ASP A 345 6.75 -19.46 -25.69
CA ASP A 345 6.40 -18.19 -26.33
C ASP A 345 5.81 -17.23 -25.31
N TRP A 346 6.57 -16.18 -24.96
CA TRP A 346 6.16 -15.17 -23.98
C TRP A 346 4.81 -14.53 -24.33
N GLN A 347 4.55 -14.30 -25.62
CA GLN A 347 3.31 -13.67 -26.08
C GLN A 347 2.09 -14.59 -26.00
N ALA A 348 2.30 -15.91 -26.00
CA ALA A 348 1.21 -16.87 -25.86
C ALA A 348 0.62 -16.94 -24.43
N LEU A 349 1.30 -16.36 -23.46
CA LEU A 349 0.85 -16.32 -22.06
C LEU A 349 -0.22 -15.25 -21.87
N SER A 350 -1.49 -15.65 -21.73
CA SER A 350 -2.60 -14.73 -21.47
C SER A 350 -2.66 -14.30 -20.01
N LEU A 351 -2.78 -12.99 -19.77
CA LEU A 351 -3.01 -12.41 -18.43
C LEU A 351 -4.37 -12.77 -17.81
N ASP A 352 -5.34 -13.19 -18.62
CA ASP A 352 -6.68 -13.60 -18.19
C ASP A 352 -6.77 -15.09 -17.84
N HIS A 353 -5.64 -15.81 -17.81
CA HIS A 353 -5.65 -17.24 -17.49
C HIS A 353 -6.23 -17.51 -16.09
N PRO A 354 -7.07 -18.55 -15.90
CA PRO A 354 -7.69 -18.85 -14.60
C PRO A 354 -6.68 -18.96 -13.46
N ASP A 355 -5.53 -19.59 -13.69
CA ASP A 355 -4.49 -19.75 -12.66
C ASP A 355 -4.02 -18.42 -12.09
N PHE A 356 -3.92 -17.36 -12.90
CA PHE A 356 -3.57 -16.02 -12.41
C PHE A 356 -4.67 -15.40 -11.57
N ARG A 357 -5.92 -15.63 -11.95
CA ARG A 357 -7.06 -15.14 -11.17
C ARG A 357 -7.09 -15.78 -9.80
N ASP A 358 -6.93 -17.11 -9.75
CA ASP A 358 -6.93 -17.88 -8.51
C ASP A 358 -5.72 -17.52 -7.62
N ALA A 359 -4.53 -17.38 -8.23
CA ALA A 359 -3.33 -16.97 -7.51
C ALA A 359 -3.46 -15.55 -6.94
N LYS A 360 -3.96 -14.58 -7.71
CA LYS A 360 -4.22 -13.22 -7.23
C LYS A 360 -5.27 -13.20 -6.11
N ALA A 361 -6.33 -13.99 -6.22
CA ALA A 361 -7.33 -14.09 -5.17
C ALA A 361 -6.74 -14.65 -3.87
N SER A 362 -5.91 -15.69 -3.96
CA SER A 362 -5.21 -16.27 -2.82
C SER A 362 -4.20 -15.28 -2.21
N PHE A 363 -3.42 -14.60 -3.05
CA PHE A 363 -2.48 -13.55 -2.63
C PHE A 363 -3.20 -12.40 -1.92
N SER A 364 -4.29 -11.89 -2.50
CA SER A 364 -5.12 -10.84 -1.91
C SER A 364 -5.76 -11.26 -0.59
N ALA A 365 -6.26 -12.49 -0.50
CA ALA A 365 -6.89 -12.98 0.74
C ALA A 365 -5.90 -13.00 1.91
N ALA A 366 -4.63 -13.28 1.65
CA ALA A 366 -3.58 -13.26 2.67
C ALA A 366 -3.17 -11.83 3.08
N LEU A 367 -3.49 -10.82 2.24
CA LEU A 367 -3.30 -9.40 2.57
C LEU A 367 -4.45 -8.81 3.42
N ASP A 368 -5.49 -9.59 3.73
CA ASP A 368 -6.58 -9.16 4.63
C ASP A 368 -6.13 -9.17 6.11
N ASP A 369 -4.92 -8.70 6.35
CA ASP A 369 -4.26 -8.60 7.64
C ASP A 369 -4.14 -7.12 8.03
N PRO A 370 -4.72 -6.69 9.17
CA PRO A 370 -4.60 -5.31 9.64
C PRO A 370 -3.16 -4.88 9.91
N PHE A 371 -2.30 -5.78 10.39
CA PHE A 371 -0.89 -5.49 10.61
C PHE A 371 -0.15 -5.17 9.32
N LEU A 372 -0.40 -5.97 8.28
CA LEU A 372 0.21 -5.73 6.97
C LEU A 372 -0.25 -4.41 6.35
N LEU A 373 -1.53 -4.05 6.50
CA LEU A 373 -2.03 -2.75 6.07
C LEU A 373 -1.33 -1.61 6.83
N THR A 374 -1.18 -1.74 8.15
CA THR A 374 -0.47 -0.74 8.96
C THR A 374 0.99 -0.62 8.51
N ALA A 375 1.69 -1.73 8.34
CA ALA A 375 3.07 -1.74 7.86
C ALA A 375 3.21 -1.11 6.47
N LEU A 376 2.27 -1.38 5.57
CA LEU A 376 2.23 -0.77 4.23
C LEU A 376 1.97 0.74 4.27
N VAL A 377 1.08 1.20 5.15
CA VAL A 377 0.84 2.63 5.35
C VAL A 377 2.06 3.32 5.98
N ALA A 378 2.70 2.67 6.95
CA ALA A 378 3.92 3.17 7.58
C ALA A 378 5.09 3.25 6.60
N SER A 379 5.15 2.33 5.63
CA SER A 379 6.23 2.27 4.64
C SER A 379 6.25 3.46 3.66
N LEU A 380 5.20 4.26 3.61
CA LEU A 380 5.22 5.54 2.91
C LEU A 380 6.20 6.54 3.56
N ARG A 381 6.43 6.39 4.86
CA ARG A 381 7.39 7.21 5.63
C ARG A 381 8.78 6.58 5.71
N ASP A 382 8.82 5.28 5.91
CA ASP A 382 10.03 4.47 6.08
C ASP A 382 9.78 3.09 5.46
N ASP A 383 10.37 2.83 4.31
CA ASP A 383 10.17 1.61 3.52
C ASP A 383 10.54 0.33 4.29
N ALA A 384 11.46 0.42 5.25
CA ALA A 384 11.80 -0.68 6.13
C ALA A 384 10.61 -1.18 6.97
N CYS A 385 9.60 -0.34 7.23
CA CYS A 385 8.43 -0.74 8.02
C CYS A 385 7.68 -1.93 7.41
N LEU A 386 7.66 -2.08 6.09
CA LEU A 386 7.02 -3.24 5.46
C LEU A 386 7.80 -4.54 5.73
N LEU A 387 9.11 -4.47 5.90
CA LEU A 387 9.93 -5.63 6.25
C LEU A 387 9.90 -5.95 7.75
N THR A 388 9.77 -4.96 8.60
CA THR A 388 9.98 -5.10 10.04
C THR A 388 8.70 -5.33 10.83
N GLY A 389 7.59 -4.73 10.41
CA GLY A 389 6.32 -4.78 11.14
C GLY A 389 5.67 -6.17 11.26
N LEU A 390 6.16 -7.17 10.54
CA LEU A 390 5.62 -8.53 10.59
C LEU A 390 6.51 -9.51 11.40
N ALA A 391 7.73 -9.14 11.75
CA ALA A 391 8.72 -10.01 12.39
C ALA A 391 8.78 -9.88 13.93
N ALA A 392 7.81 -9.20 14.56
CA ALA A 392 7.87 -8.77 15.94
C ALA A 392 8.07 -9.88 17.00
N ASP A 393 7.70 -11.13 16.68
CA ASP A 393 7.80 -12.23 17.65
C ASP A 393 9.25 -12.66 17.95
N ASP A 394 10.18 -12.43 16.99
CA ASP A 394 11.57 -12.90 17.07
C ASP A 394 12.63 -11.81 16.79
N LEU A 395 12.29 -10.54 17.01
CA LEU A 395 13.20 -9.43 16.78
C LEU A 395 14.45 -9.54 17.69
N PRO A 396 15.65 -9.29 17.15
CA PRO A 396 16.88 -9.17 17.95
C PRO A 396 16.73 -8.11 19.05
N GLU A 397 17.37 -8.33 20.21
CA GLU A 397 17.28 -7.38 21.34
C GLU A 397 17.77 -5.98 20.96
N GLU A 398 18.85 -5.91 20.17
CA GLU A 398 19.40 -4.64 19.67
C GLU A 398 18.33 -3.80 18.95
N ARG A 399 17.55 -4.42 18.08
CA ARG A 399 16.49 -3.75 17.35
C ARG A 399 15.32 -3.33 18.22
N ARG A 400 15.01 -4.14 19.26
CA ARG A 400 14.01 -3.78 20.26
C ARG A 400 14.46 -2.58 21.10
N GLU A 401 15.76 -2.52 21.45
CA GLU A 401 16.35 -1.39 22.15
C GLU A 401 16.33 -0.12 21.30
N GLU A 402 16.71 -0.20 20.03
CA GLU A 402 16.62 0.92 19.10
C GLU A 402 15.19 1.47 18.97
N ALA A 403 14.20 0.59 18.85
CA ALA A 403 12.80 0.99 18.81
C ALA A 403 12.33 1.65 20.11
N ARG A 404 12.78 1.14 21.27
CA ARG A 404 12.50 1.74 22.60
C ARG A 404 13.14 3.12 22.73
N ASP A 405 14.40 3.24 22.36
CA ASP A 405 15.11 4.52 22.41
C ASP A 405 14.46 5.54 21.50
N TYR A 406 14.07 5.13 20.31
CA TYR A 406 13.36 6.00 19.36
C TYR A 406 12.02 6.49 19.91
N LEU A 407 11.18 5.57 20.42
CA LEU A 407 9.86 5.93 20.94
C LEU A 407 9.92 6.70 22.24
N PHE A 408 10.70 6.23 23.21
CA PHE A 408 10.64 6.76 24.56
C PHE A 408 11.56 7.96 24.75
N ALA A 409 12.76 7.95 24.23
CA ALA A 409 13.68 9.07 24.32
C ALA A 409 13.56 10.05 23.14
N GLY A 410 13.43 9.53 21.92
CA GLY A 410 13.39 10.36 20.72
C GLY A 410 12.07 11.12 20.53
N LEU A 411 10.95 10.51 20.91
CA LEU A 411 9.60 11.08 20.75
C LEU A 411 8.95 11.51 22.07
N ASP A 412 9.68 11.39 23.19
CA ASP A 412 9.19 11.75 24.54
C ASP A 412 7.86 11.06 24.90
N ILE A 413 7.72 9.79 24.51
CA ILE A 413 6.57 8.96 24.85
C ILE A 413 6.87 8.27 26.18
N HIS A 414 6.03 8.48 27.18
CA HIS A 414 6.25 7.88 28.48
C HIS A 414 5.94 6.36 28.44
N PRO A 415 6.85 5.47 28.84
CA PRO A 415 6.63 4.01 28.76
C PRO A 415 5.38 3.52 29.52
N ASP A 416 5.01 4.18 30.61
CA ASP A 416 3.85 3.81 31.43
C ASP A 416 2.52 4.36 30.87
N GLU A 417 2.56 5.15 29.80
CA GLU A 417 1.37 5.69 29.17
C GLU A 417 0.75 4.67 28.23
N ALA A 418 -0.58 4.55 28.26
CA ALA A 418 -1.27 3.66 27.35
C ALA A 418 -1.05 4.14 25.90
N LEU A 419 -0.61 3.23 25.02
CA LEU A 419 -0.36 3.53 23.61
C LEU A 419 -1.56 4.18 22.91
N THR A 420 -2.77 3.75 23.28
CA THR A 420 -4.03 4.36 22.82
C THR A 420 -4.10 5.84 23.09
N SER A 421 -3.71 6.29 24.29
CA SER A 421 -3.75 7.70 24.66
C SER A 421 -2.70 8.49 23.89
N THR A 422 -1.51 7.93 23.73
CA THR A 422 -0.42 8.53 22.97
C THR A 422 -0.80 8.72 21.50
N LEU A 423 -1.28 7.65 20.86
CA LEU A 423 -1.68 7.70 19.45
C LEU A 423 -2.92 8.56 19.21
N ALA A 424 -3.83 8.65 20.17
CA ALA A 424 -4.99 9.54 20.08
C ALA A 424 -4.58 11.01 19.94
N ARG A 425 -3.39 11.41 20.41
CA ARG A 425 -2.89 12.78 20.24
C ARG A 425 -2.72 13.16 18.77
N PHE A 426 -2.34 12.24 17.90
CA PHE A 426 -2.22 12.49 16.45
C PHE A 426 -3.55 12.78 15.78
N TRP A 427 -4.65 12.26 16.34
CA TRP A 427 -5.99 12.38 15.81
C TRP A 427 -6.85 13.36 16.59
N GLN A 428 -6.32 14.01 17.62
CA GLN A 428 -7.10 14.99 18.38
C GLN A 428 -7.58 16.12 17.47
N PRO A 429 -8.83 16.58 17.69
CA PRO A 429 -9.41 17.68 16.93
C PRO A 429 -8.59 18.94 17.17
N GLY A 430 -7.76 19.24 16.24
CA GLY A 430 -6.89 20.39 16.21
C GLY A 430 -6.76 20.84 14.78
N ARG A 431 -5.53 20.90 14.34
CA ARG A 431 -5.12 21.35 13.01
C ARG A 431 -5.85 20.65 11.85
N VAL A 432 -6.00 19.34 11.92
CA VAL A 432 -6.62 18.53 10.86
C VAL A 432 -8.09 18.86 10.66
N HIS A 433 -8.83 19.04 11.73
CA HIS A 433 -10.25 19.42 11.67
C HIS A 433 -10.48 20.82 11.07
N HIS A 434 -9.50 21.70 11.21
CA HIS A 434 -9.58 23.01 10.56
C HIS A 434 -9.51 22.90 9.04
N TYR A 435 -8.72 21.94 8.51
CA TYR A 435 -8.65 21.69 7.07
C TYR A 435 -9.94 21.08 6.53
N ASP A 436 -10.58 20.17 7.28
CA ASP A 436 -11.88 19.63 6.93
C ASP A 436 -12.94 20.72 6.89
N GLN A 437 -12.95 21.59 7.89
CA GLN A 437 -13.84 22.73 7.95
C GLN A 437 -13.57 23.73 6.81
N LEU A 438 -12.30 23.94 6.48
CA LEU A 438 -11.89 24.77 5.34
C LEU A 438 -12.38 24.19 4.02
N ALA A 439 -12.24 22.88 3.81
CA ALA A 439 -12.73 22.20 2.61
C ALA A 439 -14.26 22.31 2.50
N LEU A 440 -14.98 22.11 3.61
CA LEU A 440 -16.42 22.24 3.67
C LEU A 440 -16.85 23.68 3.33
N ASN A 441 -16.21 24.68 3.91
CA ASN A 441 -16.49 26.09 3.58
C ASN A 441 -16.20 26.43 2.12
N CYS A 442 -15.11 25.92 1.54
CA CYS A 442 -14.83 26.09 0.13
C CYS A 442 -15.91 25.44 -0.76
N ARG A 443 -16.44 24.28 -0.35
CA ARG A 443 -17.52 23.60 -1.06
C ARG A 443 -18.81 24.37 -1.05
N ILE A 444 -19.19 24.92 0.10
CA ILE A 444 -20.49 25.56 0.32
C ILE A 444 -20.45 27.02 -0.13
N ASN A 445 -19.44 27.79 0.32
CA ASN A 445 -19.34 29.23 0.13
C ASN A 445 -18.51 29.64 -1.09
N LYS A 446 -17.88 28.67 -1.78
CA LYS A 446 -16.90 28.89 -2.86
C LYS A 446 -15.73 29.79 -2.45
N ALA A 447 -15.50 29.92 -1.15
CA ALA A 447 -14.44 30.73 -0.57
C ALA A 447 -13.94 30.08 0.74
N PRO A 448 -12.65 30.16 1.03
CA PRO A 448 -12.14 29.73 2.33
C PRO A 448 -12.64 30.66 3.43
N CYS A 449 -13.36 30.11 4.38
CA CYS A 449 -13.73 30.79 5.61
C CYS A 449 -13.01 30.07 6.75
N LEU A 450 -12.15 30.80 7.46
CA LEU A 450 -11.39 30.26 8.57
C LEU A 450 -12.16 30.39 9.87
N ALA A 451 -12.01 29.42 10.75
CA ALA A 451 -12.40 29.58 12.13
C ALA A 451 -11.60 30.76 12.73
N LYS A 452 -12.23 31.57 13.64
CA LYS A 452 -11.61 32.73 14.23
C LYS A 452 -10.24 32.46 14.89
N ASN A 453 -10.00 31.25 15.31
CA ASN A 453 -8.80 30.82 16.02
C ASN A 453 -7.65 30.36 15.06
N LEU A 454 -7.90 30.27 13.78
CA LEU A 454 -6.87 29.95 12.81
C LEU A 454 -6.26 31.25 12.26
N VAL A 455 -5.18 31.69 12.90
CA VAL A 455 -4.39 32.80 12.39
C VAL A 455 -3.52 32.27 11.25
N ALA A 456 -3.96 32.46 10.03
CA ALA A 456 -3.15 32.18 8.85
C ALA A 456 -2.47 33.46 8.36
N SER A 457 -1.24 33.35 7.88
CA SER A 457 -0.55 34.45 7.24
C SER A 457 -1.30 34.87 5.95
N PRO A 458 -1.14 36.14 5.48
CA PRO A 458 -1.76 36.57 4.23
C PRO A 458 -1.37 35.68 3.04
N GLU A 459 -0.16 35.13 3.05
CA GLU A 459 0.37 34.22 2.03
C GLU A 459 -0.41 32.92 2.02
N VAL A 460 -0.60 32.28 3.17
CA VAL A 460 -1.37 31.04 3.34
C VAL A 460 -2.82 31.26 2.94
N LEU A 461 -3.42 32.39 3.31
CA LEU A 461 -4.79 32.75 2.89
C LEU A 461 -4.88 32.90 1.36
N SER A 462 -3.85 33.46 0.73
CA SER A 462 -3.79 33.58 -0.72
C SER A 462 -3.74 32.21 -1.41
N ILE A 463 -2.93 31.29 -0.87
CA ILE A 463 -2.84 29.90 -1.36
C ILE A 463 -4.20 29.23 -1.25
N TRP A 464 -4.86 29.30 -0.11
CA TRP A 464 -6.17 28.66 0.07
C TRP A 464 -7.27 29.26 -0.82
N LYS A 465 -7.25 30.57 -1.06
CA LYS A 465 -8.16 31.20 -2.02
C LYS A 465 -7.95 30.66 -3.43
N GLN A 466 -6.70 30.52 -3.84
CA GLN A 466 -6.35 29.94 -5.15
C GLN A 466 -6.74 28.46 -5.23
N GLN A 467 -6.55 27.69 -4.16
CA GLN A 467 -6.83 26.27 -4.08
C GLN A 467 -8.28 25.93 -3.71
N SER A 468 -9.16 26.92 -3.52
CA SER A 468 -10.56 26.68 -3.13
C SER A 468 -11.30 25.63 -3.99
N PRO A 469 -11.13 25.56 -5.33
CA PRO A 469 -11.79 24.53 -6.12
C PRO A 469 -11.28 23.11 -5.84
N ASN A 470 -10.02 22.94 -5.48
CA ASN A 470 -9.40 21.66 -5.12
C ASN A 470 -9.80 21.24 -3.71
N LEU A 471 -9.73 22.16 -2.75
CA LEU A 471 -10.25 21.96 -1.40
C LEU A 471 -11.72 21.51 -1.40
N ALA A 472 -12.55 22.16 -2.20
CA ALA A 472 -13.97 21.78 -2.32
C ALA A 472 -14.20 20.36 -2.84
N LYS A 473 -13.26 19.78 -3.58
CA LYS A 473 -13.33 18.38 -4.04
C LYS A 473 -12.98 17.40 -2.92
N LEU A 474 -12.11 17.81 -2.00
CA LEU A 474 -11.61 16.98 -0.90
C LEU A 474 -12.59 16.86 0.27
N VAL A 475 -13.70 17.59 0.28
CA VAL A 475 -14.68 17.59 1.38
C VAL A 475 -15.17 16.20 1.82
N LYS A 476 -15.16 15.23 0.90
CA LYS A 476 -15.56 13.84 1.19
C LYS A 476 -14.44 12.99 1.82
N HIS A 477 -13.26 13.52 1.86
CA HIS A 477 -12.06 12.81 2.25
C HIS A 477 -11.39 13.55 3.39
N PRO A 478 -11.48 13.05 4.62
CA PRO A 478 -10.95 13.77 5.79
C PRO A 478 -9.47 14.09 5.65
N ALA A 479 -9.09 15.30 6.04
CA ALA A 479 -7.69 15.73 6.10
C ALA A 479 -6.84 14.87 7.05
N GLY A 480 -7.48 14.15 7.97
CA GLY A 480 -6.84 13.21 8.89
C GLY A 480 -6.03 12.11 8.20
N ILE A 481 -6.26 11.88 6.90
CA ILE A 481 -5.48 10.89 6.14
C ILE A 481 -3.98 11.19 6.15
N VAL A 482 -3.57 12.45 6.15
CA VAL A 482 -2.15 12.85 6.19
C VAL A 482 -1.46 12.45 7.50
N MET A 483 -2.22 12.15 8.54
CA MET A 483 -1.69 11.66 9.81
C MET A 483 -1.63 10.13 9.89
N ALA A 484 -2.24 9.43 8.92
CA ALA A 484 -2.33 7.98 8.95
C ALA A 484 -0.96 7.31 8.88
N GLU A 485 -0.01 7.87 8.10
CA GLU A 485 1.33 7.30 8.01
C GLU A 485 2.11 7.45 9.31
N LYS A 486 2.00 8.61 9.98
CA LYS A 486 2.63 8.82 11.30
C LYS A 486 2.05 7.86 12.33
N TYR A 487 0.72 7.76 12.38
CA TYR A 487 0.05 6.81 13.26
C TYR A 487 0.52 5.38 13.01
N ALA A 488 0.53 4.95 11.75
CA ALA A 488 0.96 3.62 11.34
C ALA A 488 2.45 3.38 11.69
N PHE A 489 3.30 4.35 11.41
CA PHE A 489 4.72 4.28 11.73
C PHE A 489 4.98 4.10 13.24
N TYR A 490 4.34 4.92 14.07
CA TYR A 490 4.47 4.78 15.53
C TYR A 490 3.91 3.45 16.05
N LEU A 491 2.85 2.95 15.41
CA LEU A 491 2.27 1.67 15.78
C LEU A 491 3.21 0.51 15.43
N VAL A 492 3.88 0.55 14.27
CA VAL A 492 4.92 -0.43 13.89
C VAL A 492 6.09 -0.36 14.87
N LYS A 493 6.59 0.84 15.18
CA LYS A 493 7.67 1.00 16.17
C LYS A 493 7.27 0.55 17.57
N ALA A 494 6.02 0.80 17.98
CA ALA A 494 5.51 0.31 19.27
C ALA A 494 5.44 -1.23 19.32
N GLU A 495 5.08 -1.88 18.23
CA GLU A 495 5.11 -3.34 18.10
C GLU A 495 6.54 -3.87 18.19
N GLU A 496 7.52 -3.24 17.53
CA GLU A 496 8.93 -3.61 17.58
C GLU A 496 9.51 -3.56 19.00
N THR A 497 9.05 -2.64 19.86
CA THR A 497 9.51 -2.57 21.26
C THR A 497 9.16 -3.80 22.09
N GLN A 498 8.09 -4.52 21.72
CA GLN A 498 7.46 -5.59 22.49
C GLN A 498 7.10 -5.17 23.93
N HIS A 499 6.91 -3.88 24.15
CA HIS A 499 6.58 -3.30 25.44
C HIS A 499 5.07 -3.32 25.70
N TYR A 500 4.27 -3.10 24.67
CA TYR A 500 2.82 -3.00 24.77
C TYR A 500 2.12 -4.36 24.60
N PRO A 501 0.94 -4.55 25.23
CA PRO A 501 0.18 -5.80 25.07
C PRO A 501 -0.25 -6.04 23.62
N ASN A 502 -0.07 -7.26 23.10
CA ASN A 502 -0.46 -7.64 21.73
C ASN A 502 -1.95 -7.35 21.46
N ALA A 503 -2.83 -7.47 22.46
CA ALA A 503 -4.25 -7.17 22.32
C ALA A 503 -4.50 -5.68 22.04
N GLU A 504 -3.72 -4.78 22.64
CA GLU A 504 -3.80 -3.35 22.36
C GLU A 504 -3.29 -3.03 20.96
N ILE A 505 -2.15 -3.55 20.57
CA ILE A 505 -1.57 -3.42 19.23
C ILE A 505 -2.58 -3.90 18.17
N THR A 506 -3.14 -5.10 18.35
CA THR A 506 -4.16 -5.65 17.44
C THR A 506 -5.38 -4.74 17.30
N ARG A 507 -5.89 -4.23 18.44
CA ARG A 507 -7.04 -3.32 18.44
C ARG A 507 -6.76 -2.01 17.70
N LEU A 508 -5.55 -1.45 17.83
CA LEU A 508 -5.15 -0.22 17.16
C LEU A 508 -4.92 -0.42 15.65
N ASN A 509 -4.35 -1.57 15.23
CA ASN A 509 -4.26 -1.94 13.82
C ASN A 509 -5.65 -2.08 13.17
N LEU A 510 -6.59 -2.73 13.87
CA LEU A 510 -7.99 -2.84 13.40
C LEU A 510 -8.65 -1.46 13.30
N ALA A 511 -8.42 -0.58 14.28
CA ALA A 511 -8.97 0.77 14.28
C ALA A 511 -8.48 1.59 13.07
N LEU A 512 -7.19 1.48 12.71
CA LEU A 512 -6.67 2.12 11.50
C LEU A 512 -7.33 1.56 10.24
N LYS A 513 -7.41 0.23 10.11
CA LYS A 513 -8.08 -0.44 8.98
C LYS A 513 -9.52 0.00 8.84
N ASP A 514 -10.26 0.03 9.95
CA ASP A 514 -11.64 0.47 9.98
C ASP A 514 -11.77 1.93 9.56
N TYR A 515 -10.95 2.83 10.13
CA TYR A 515 -10.90 4.23 9.73
C TYR A 515 -10.72 4.40 8.23
N LEU A 516 -9.71 3.77 7.64
CA LEU A 516 -9.41 3.89 6.22
C LEU A 516 -10.54 3.31 5.36
N SER A 517 -11.07 2.14 5.72
CA SER A 517 -12.12 1.48 4.94
C SER A 517 -13.50 2.14 5.07
N TRP A 518 -13.73 2.92 6.13
CA TRP A 518 -14.93 3.74 6.28
C TRP A 518 -14.92 4.96 5.38
N HIS A 519 -13.77 5.65 5.30
CA HIS A 519 -13.66 6.90 4.57
C HIS A 519 -13.49 6.73 3.07
N TYR A 520 -12.95 5.59 2.64
CA TYR A 520 -12.60 5.37 1.24
C TYR A 520 -13.24 4.08 0.71
N SER A 521 -13.79 4.14 -0.49
CA SER A 521 -14.45 2.98 -1.13
C SER A 521 -13.46 2.01 -1.75
N SER A 522 -12.22 2.44 -1.97
CA SER A 522 -11.13 1.66 -2.51
C SER A 522 -9.77 2.22 -2.10
N THR A 523 -8.74 1.39 -2.20
CA THR A 523 -7.35 1.84 -1.99
C THR A 523 -6.90 2.89 -2.99
N GLN A 524 -7.42 2.86 -4.21
CA GLN A 524 -7.14 3.89 -5.21
C GLN A 524 -7.72 5.24 -4.79
N GLU A 525 -8.97 5.27 -4.29
CA GLU A 525 -9.59 6.49 -3.77
C GLU A 525 -8.82 7.02 -2.56
N LEU A 526 -8.38 6.13 -1.67
CA LEU A 526 -7.51 6.44 -0.53
C LEU A 526 -6.24 7.19 -0.98
N LEU A 527 -5.47 6.60 -1.90
CA LEU A 527 -4.21 7.19 -2.36
C LEU A 527 -4.41 8.52 -3.10
N LEU A 528 -5.48 8.64 -3.90
CA LEU A 528 -5.80 9.88 -4.60
C LEU A 528 -6.21 11.01 -3.63
N ALA A 529 -7.01 10.68 -2.62
CA ALA A 529 -7.40 11.63 -1.60
C ALA A 529 -6.20 12.08 -0.75
N TRP A 530 -5.36 11.13 -0.37
CA TRP A 530 -4.13 11.42 0.37
C TRP A 530 -3.21 12.35 -0.42
N LYS A 531 -2.93 11.98 -1.67
CA LYS A 531 -2.15 12.84 -2.57
C LYS A 531 -2.73 14.25 -2.67
N GLY A 532 -4.06 14.36 -2.80
CA GLY A 532 -4.72 15.67 -2.89
C GLY A 532 -4.56 16.53 -1.63
N TRP A 533 -4.63 15.94 -0.45
CA TRP A 533 -4.36 16.64 0.80
C TRP A 533 -2.88 16.96 0.99
N ASP A 534 -2.00 16.02 0.71
CA ASP A 534 -0.56 16.17 0.85
C ASP A 534 -0.02 17.28 -0.07
N GLU A 535 -0.50 17.34 -1.32
CA GLU A 535 -0.17 18.39 -2.29
C GLU A 535 -0.61 19.78 -1.82
N LEU A 536 -1.74 19.88 -1.13
CA LEU A 536 -2.23 21.16 -0.59
C LEU A 536 -1.47 21.56 0.67
N LEU A 537 -1.25 20.61 1.57
CA LEU A 537 -0.62 20.90 2.86
C LEU A 537 0.86 21.18 2.73
N SER A 538 1.56 20.55 1.81
CA SER A 538 2.98 20.85 1.52
C SER A 538 3.23 22.29 1.06
N GLN A 539 2.20 23.01 0.57
CA GLN A 539 2.29 24.42 0.21
C GLN A 539 2.16 25.39 1.40
N VAL A 540 1.64 24.91 2.53
CA VAL A 540 1.32 25.75 3.71
C VAL A 540 2.00 25.28 4.97
N GLU A 541 2.55 24.08 4.97
CA GLU A 541 3.22 23.45 6.08
C GLU A 541 4.66 23.14 5.73
N ASP A 542 5.53 23.20 6.71
CA ASP A 542 6.96 22.86 6.55
C ASP A 542 7.20 21.34 6.79
N GLU A 543 6.39 20.52 6.13
CA GLU A 543 6.56 19.05 6.16
C GLU A 543 6.89 18.53 4.78
N LYS A 544 7.81 17.54 4.72
CA LYS A 544 8.16 16.89 3.45
C LYS A 544 6.94 16.14 2.89
N PRO A 545 6.48 16.46 1.69
CA PRO A 545 5.36 15.77 1.07
C PRO A 545 5.72 14.34 0.66
N LEU A 546 4.73 13.45 0.70
CA LEU A 546 4.84 12.05 0.25
C LEU A 546 4.37 11.87 -1.21
N LEU A 547 4.45 12.92 -2.02
CA LEU A 547 3.89 12.92 -3.38
C LEU A 547 4.55 11.90 -4.30
N THR A 548 5.85 11.68 -4.14
CA THR A 548 6.61 10.71 -4.94
C THR A 548 6.20 9.29 -4.58
N GLU A 549 6.13 8.98 -3.31
CA GLU A 549 5.72 7.69 -2.75
C GLU A 549 4.27 7.36 -3.14
N LEU A 550 3.36 8.31 -2.97
CA LEU A 550 1.95 8.16 -3.35
C LEU A 550 1.77 7.97 -4.86
N ASN A 551 2.52 8.71 -5.68
CA ASN A 551 2.51 8.55 -7.14
C ASN A 551 3.01 7.17 -7.55
N TRP A 552 4.08 6.69 -6.91
CA TRP A 552 4.60 5.36 -7.17
C TRP A 552 3.55 4.28 -6.87
N HIS A 553 2.92 4.31 -5.70
CA HIS A 553 1.86 3.35 -5.34
C HIS A 553 0.62 3.43 -6.25
N LEU A 554 0.32 4.59 -6.82
CA LEU A 554 -0.76 4.76 -7.80
C LEU A 554 -0.41 4.15 -9.16
N THR A 555 0.85 4.13 -9.55
CA THR A 555 1.30 3.74 -10.90
C THR A 555 1.88 2.34 -10.98
N ASP A 556 2.67 1.91 -10.00
CA ASP A 556 3.33 0.61 -10.01
C ASP A 556 2.31 -0.55 -9.98
N PRO A 557 2.40 -1.53 -10.91
CA PRO A 557 1.48 -2.65 -10.97
C PRO A 557 1.62 -3.62 -9.80
N GLY A 558 2.79 -3.66 -9.15
CA GLY A 558 3.07 -4.50 -7.99
C GLY A 558 2.64 -3.88 -6.66
N SER A 559 2.28 -2.60 -6.63
CA SER A 559 1.86 -1.94 -5.38
C SER A 559 0.84 -2.78 -4.61
N LEU A 560 1.13 -3.11 -3.36
CA LEU A 560 0.26 -3.95 -2.53
C LEU A 560 -1.11 -3.32 -2.28
N PHE A 561 -1.23 -1.99 -2.34
CA PHE A 561 -2.53 -1.32 -2.27
C PHE A 561 -3.51 -1.81 -3.34
N ARG A 562 -3.03 -2.32 -4.50
CA ARG A 562 -3.88 -2.88 -5.56
C ARG A 562 -4.44 -4.26 -5.23
N PHE A 563 -3.83 -4.97 -4.30
CA PHE A 563 -4.18 -6.35 -3.95
C PHE A 563 -4.91 -6.47 -2.62
N ILE A 564 -4.88 -5.45 -1.76
CA ILE A 564 -5.58 -5.48 -0.48
C ILE A 564 -7.09 -5.64 -0.70
N PRO A 565 -7.72 -6.64 -0.07
CA PRO A 565 -9.17 -6.80 -0.12
C PRO A 565 -9.81 -5.65 0.65
N TRP A 566 -10.41 -4.73 -0.09
CA TRP A 566 -11.01 -3.54 0.48
C TRP A 566 -12.50 -3.76 0.68
N LYS A 567 -12.92 -3.76 1.93
CA LYS A 567 -14.32 -3.91 2.29
C LYS A 567 -14.69 -2.87 3.33
N ARG A 568 -15.71 -2.11 3.04
CA ARG A 568 -16.32 -1.25 4.06
C ARG A 568 -16.89 -2.13 5.17
N PRO A 569 -16.58 -1.86 6.45
CA PRO A 569 -17.16 -2.61 7.56
C PRO A 569 -18.69 -2.59 7.49
N ALA A 570 -19.33 -3.74 7.71
CA ALA A 570 -20.77 -3.78 7.85
C ALA A 570 -21.12 -3.32 9.26
N VAL A 571 -21.86 -2.21 9.37
CA VAL A 571 -22.42 -1.80 10.66
C VAL A 571 -23.76 -2.45 10.81
N SER A 572 -23.90 -3.26 11.84
CA SER A 572 -25.17 -3.81 12.25
C SER A 572 -25.72 -2.98 13.40
N PHE A 573 -26.75 -2.21 13.13
CA PHE A 573 -27.50 -1.48 14.14
C PHE A 573 -28.65 -2.38 14.60
N THR A 574 -28.51 -3.02 15.73
CA THR A 574 -29.58 -3.83 16.31
C THR A 574 -29.83 -3.41 17.75
N GLU A 575 -31.07 -3.04 18.05
CA GLU A 575 -31.56 -3.03 19.42
C GLU A 575 -31.59 -4.48 19.95
N PRO A 576 -31.24 -4.75 21.22
CA PRO A 576 -31.44 -6.08 21.80
C PRO A 576 -32.85 -6.57 21.61
N GLY A 577 -33.11 -7.42 20.61
CA GLY A 577 -34.41 -8.06 20.32
C GLY A 577 -35.29 -7.38 19.28
N LYS A 578 -34.92 -6.20 18.71
CA LYS A 578 -35.68 -5.56 17.62
C LYS A 578 -34.74 -4.85 16.62
N PRO A 579 -34.98 -5.02 15.32
CA PRO A 579 -34.24 -4.24 14.30
C PRO A 579 -34.70 -2.77 14.34
N VAL A 580 -33.77 -1.84 14.49
CA VAL A 580 -34.00 -0.40 14.31
C VAL A 580 -33.65 -0.05 12.87
N SER A 581 -34.49 0.76 12.20
CA SER A 581 -34.17 1.19 10.84
C SER A 581 -32.98 2.15 10.88
N GLU A 582 -32.10 2.07 9.85
CA GLU A 582 -30.97 2.99 9.71
C GLU A 582 -31.43 4.45 9.69
N ALA A 583 -32.57 4.73 9.08
CA ALA A 583 -33.15 6.06 9.00
C ALA A 583 -33.65 6.57 10.37
N ASP A 584 -34.25 5.72 11.22
CA ASP A 584 -34.62 6.10 12.58
C ASP A 584 -33.39 6.32 13.45
N LEU A 585 -32.37 5.46 13.27
CA LEU A 585 -31.11 5.59 13.99
C LEU A 585 -30.37 6.90 13.61
N ALA A 586 -30.35 7.24 12.33
CA ALA A 586 -29.79 8.48 11.83
C ALA A 586 -30.52 9.69 12.44
N THR A 587 -31.87 9.67 12.46
CA THR A 587 -32.70 10.73 13.02
C THR A 587 -32.51 10.84 14.53
N LEU A 588 -32.49 9.70 15.25
CA LEU A 588 -32.29 9.67 16.70
C LEU A 588 -30.95 10.29 17.10
N ASN A 589 -29.90 10.09 16.30
CA ASN A 589 -28.56 10.56 16.59
C ASN A 589 -28.28 12.01 16.12
N LEU A 590 -29.29 12.77 15.68
CA LEU A 590 -29.16 14.22 15.46
C LEU A 590 -28.73 14.97 16.74
N VAL A 591 -29.02 14.41 17.91
CA VAL A 591 -28.69 15.00 19.21
C VAL A 591 -27.22 14.90 19.58
N GLY A 592 -26.44 14.11 18.85
CA GLY A 592 -25.03 13.82 19.17
C GLY A 592 -24.17 15.07 19.44
N PRO A 593 -24.20 16.15 18.63
CA PRO A 593 -23.45 17.38 18.88
C PRO A 593 -23.88 18.09 20.17
N LEU A 594 -25.16 18.06 20.49
CA LEU A 594 -25.71 18.74 21.68
C LEU A 594 -25.38 17.97 22.96
N THR A 595 -25.63 16.67 22.96
CA THR A 595 -25.55 15.84 24.16
C THR A 595 -24.25 15.09 24.35
N GLY A 596 -23.51 14.85 23.25
CA GLY A 596 -22.36 13.94 23.22
C GLY A 596 -22.75 12.46 23.32
N ILE A 597 -24.04 12.14 23.29
CA ILE A 597 -24.56 10.77 23.41
C ILE A 597 -24.81 10.17 22.03
N HIS A 598 -24.42 8.92 21.87
CA HIS A 598 -24.70 8.11 20.67
C HIS A 598 -25.68 7.01 21.03
N TRP A 599 -26.86 7.06 20.42
CA TRP A 599 -27.94 6.10 20.69
C TRP A 599 -27.94 4.97 19.67
N SER A 600 -27.93 3.72 20.13
CA SER A 600 -28.41 2.58 19.35
C SER A 600 -29.95 2.46 19.44
N TRP A 601 -30.46 2.69 20.62
CA TRP A 601 -31.85 2.96 20.99
C TRP A 601 -31.85 3.53 22.40
N PRO A 602 -32.71 4.52 22.73
CA PRO A 602 -32.72 5.09 24.08
C PRO A 602 -33.26 4.09 25.10
N GLU A 603 -32.42 3.64 26.01
CA GLU A 603 -32.80 2.78 27.12
C GLU A 603 -33.47 3.62 28.23
N LYS A 604 -34.36 3.00 29.02
CA LYS A 604 -34.94 3.67 30.18
C LYS A 604 -33.89 3.86 31.26
N LEU A 605 -33.73 5.05 31.71
CA LEU A 605 -32.82 5.38 32.82
C LEU A 605 -33.25 4.75 34.15
N PRO A 606 -32.30 4.45 35.06
CA PRO A 606 -32.62 4.11 36.44
C PRO A 606 -33.48 5.17 37.11
N ALA A 607 -34.18 4.83 38.18
CA ALA A 607 -35.17 5.72 38.84
C ALA A 607 -34.57 7.08 39.27
N TRP A 608 -33.37 7.10 39.85
CA TRP A 608 -32.72 8.33 40.28
C TRP A 608 -32.31 9.29 39.16
N PRO A 609 -31.70 8.83 38.03
CA PRO A 609 -31.49 9.69 36.87
C PRO A 609 -32.79 10.15 36.20
N ARG A 610 -33.84 9.35 36.26
CA ARG A 610 -35.16 9.74 35.74
C ARG A 610 -35.74 10.91 36.52
N ASP A 611 -35.61 10.91 37.88
CA ASP A 611 -36.09 12.02 38.73
C ASP A 611 -35.27 13.29 38.48
N GLU A 612 -33.97 13.19 38.30
CA GLU A 612 -33.12 14.33 37.93
C GLU A 612 -33.50 14.89 36.56
N LEU A 613 -33.70 14.03 35.56
CA LEU A 613 -34.13 14.43 34.23
C LEU A 613 -35.49 15.11 34.25
N LYS A 614 -36.41 14.59 35.05
CA LYS A 614 -37.71 15.20 35.24
C LYS A 614 -37.60 16.58 35.89
N ASN A 615 -36.79 16.72 36.94
CA ASN A 615 -36.58 18.02 37.62
C ASN A 615 -35.92 19.02 36.64
N LEU A 616 -34.96 18.61 35.85
CA LEU A 616 -34.35 19.43 34.81
C LEU A 616 -35.39 19.97 33.82
N LEU A 617 -36.27 19.08 33.29
CA LEU A 617 -37.34 19.51 32.37
C LEU A 617 -38.35 20.43 33.04
N GLN A 618 -38.66 20.21 34.33
CA GLN A 618 -39.54 21.09 35.11
C GLN A 618 -38.94 22.47 35.39
N ASP A 619 -37.65 22.51 35.68
CA ASP A 619 -36.96 23.76 36.01
C ASP A 619 -36.59 24.57 34.75
N THR A 620 -36.19 23.89 33.66
CA THR A 620 -35.73 24.57 32.45
C THR A 620 -36.85 24.86 31.46
N HIS A 621 -37.75 23.89 31.23
CA HIS A 621 -38.82 23.99 30.24
C HIS A 621 -40.19 24.17 30.86
N LEU A 622 -40.30 24.13 32.21
CA LEU A 622 -41.53 24.26 32.99
C LEU A 622 -42.60 23.21 32.68
N PHE A 623 -42.20 22.04 32.10
CA PHE A 623 -43.12 20.96 31.79
C PHE A 623 -43.54 20.21 33.07
N GLN A 624 -44.83 20.16 33.32
CA GLN A 624 -45.38 19.42 34.45
C GLN A 624 -45.96 18.06 34.04
N THR A 625 -46.35 17.93 32.80
CA THR A 625 -47.06 16.76 32.27
C THR A 625 -46.55 16.32 30.90
N ALA A 626 -46.94 15.12 30.46
CA ALA A 626 -46.69 14.64 29.12
C ALA A 626 -47.36 15.52 28.04
N ASP A 627 -48.49 16.11 28.36
CA ASP A 627 -49.23 16.99 27.41
C ASP A 627 -48.46 18.29 27.22
N ASP A 628 -47.84 18.87 28.23
CA ASP A 628 -46.99 20.06 28.09
C ASP A 628 -45.81 19.79 27.17
N LEU A 629 -45.21 18.60 27.30
CA LEU A 629 -44.13 18.16 26.39
C LEU A 629 -44.65 18.03 24.96
N LEU A 630 -45.74 17.35 24.74
CA LEU A 630 -46.29 17.13 23.40
C LEU A 630 -46.66 18.48 22.72
N ASP A 631 -47.23 19.42 23.43
CA ASP A 631 -47.54 20.75 22.92
C ASP A 631 -46.24 21.51 22.53
N TYR A 632 -45.18 21.33 23.29
CA TYR A 632 -43.91 21.95 22.99
C TYR A 632 -43.18 21.25 21.80
N LEU A 633 -43.24 19.93 21.70
CA LEU A 633 -42.69 19.21 20.52
C LEU A 633 -43.44 19.66 19.24
N ASP A 634 -44.75 19.85 19.31
CA ASP A 634 -45.56 20.37 18.20
C ASP A 634 -45.19 21.81 17.84
N HIS A 635 -44.91 22.65 18.85
CA HIS A 635 -44.41 24.01 18.67
C HIS A 635 -43.03 24.00 17.97
N LEU A 636 -42.06 23.21 18.42
CA LEU A 636 -40.73 23.08 17.78
C LEU A 636 -40.84 22.60 16.31
N TYR A 637 -41.75 21.69 16.05
CA TYR A 637 -41.97 21.18 14.72
C TYR A 637 -42.53 22.23 13.76
N HIS A 638 -43.52 23.04 14.18
CA HIS A 638 -44.22 24.00 13.32
C HIS A 638 -43.59 25.40 13.31
N ALA A 639 -43.04 25.84 14.38
CA ALA A 639 -42.53 27.22 14.58
C ALA A 639 -41.09 27.21 15.10
N GLY A 640 -40.88 26.80 16.36
CA GLY A 640 -39.57 26.75 17.02
C GLY A 640 -38.87 28.10 17.15
N ASP A 641 -37.61 28.04 17.60
CA ASP A 641 -36.73 29.19 17.75
C ASP A 641 -36.40 29.85 16.41
N ARG A 642 -36.41 29.10 15.31
CA ARG A 642 -36.21 29.60 13.94
C ARG A 642 -37.19 30.69 13.57
N GLN A 643 -38.41 30.70 14.19
CA GLN A 643 -39.43 31.70 13.91
C GLN A 643 -39.00 33.08 14.44
N GLU A 644 -38.34 33.16 15.59
CA GLU A 644 -37.78 34.38 16.11
C GLU A 644 -36.77 34.99 15.12
N TYR A 645 -35.83 34.16 14.62
CA TYR A 645 -34.87 34.61 13.60
C TYR A 645 -35.59 35.14 12.36
N LEU A 646 -36.53 34.39 11.84
CA LEU A 646 -37.23 34.72 10.57
C LEU A 646 -38.05 36.03 10.70
N ILE A 647 -38.67 36.27 11.83
CA ILE A 647 -39.55 37.43 12.02
C ILE A 647 -38.74 38.66 12.47
N VAL A 648 -37.79 38.49 13.38
CA VAL A 648 -37.10 39.61 14.02
C VAL A 648 -35.81 39.96 13.29
N PHE A 649 -34.95 39.00 12.98
CA PHE A 649 -33.58 39.22 12.54
C PHE A 649 -33.37 39.12 11.03
N SER A 650 -34.00 38.16 10.38
CA SER A 650 -33.87 37.97 8.92
C SER A 650 -34.22 39.23 8.10
N PRO A 651 -35.22 40.05 8.48
CA PRO A 651 -35.50 41.29 7.76
C PRO A 651 -34.36 42.31 7.73
N PHE A 652 -33.47 42.29 8.70
CA PHE A 652 -32.29 43.15 8.72
C PHE A 652 -31.26 42.78 7.65
N THR A 653 -31.21 41.52 7.18
CA THR A 653 -30.31 41.08 6.08
C THR A 653 -30.65 41.76 4.76
N LEU A 654 -31.86 42.29 4.62
CA LEU A 654 -32.35 42.98 3.41
C LEU A 654 -32.07 44.49 3.44
N ASN A 655 -31.72 45.07 4.58
CA ASN A 655 -31.49 46.48 4.74
C ASN A 655 -30.39 46.78 5.74
N GLU A 656 -29.17 46.86 5.27
CA GLU A 656 -27.96 47.05 6.07
C GLU A 656 -28.02 48.39 6.90
N ALA A 657 -28.54 49.47 6.27
CA ALA A 657 -28.64 50.74 6.97
C ALA A 657 -29.61 50.68 8.17
N ARG A 658 -30.70 49.90 8.08
CA ARG A 658 -31.61 49.66 9.16
C ARG A 658 -30.93 48.82 10.26
N LEU A 659 -30.16 47.83 9.89
CA LEU A 659 -29.40 47.00 10.81
C LEU A 659 -28.38 47.86 11.62
N ASP A 660 -27.65 48.74 10.92
CA ASP A 660 -26.68 49.64 11.56
C ASP A 660 -27.37 50.57 12.55
N THR A 661 -28.50 51.15 12.17
CA THR A 661 -29.28 51.99 13.07
C THR A 661 -29.79 51.25 14.32
N GLU A 662 -30.23 49.99 14.13
CA GLU A 662 -30.68 49.14 15.22
C GLU A 662 -29.53 48.81 16.20
N ILE A 663 -28.36 48.46 15.66
CA ILE A 663 -27.15 48.22 16.44
C ILE A 663 -26.78 49.50 17.23
N GLU A 664 -26.68 50.66 16.59
CA GLU A 664 -26.39 51.93 17.24
C GLU A 664 -27.37 52.27 18.37
N THR A 665 -28.67 51.96 18.18
CA THR A 665 -29.71 52.20 19.16
C THR A 665 -29.52 51.37 20.45
N HIS A 666 -28.97 50.17 20.29
CA HIS A 666 -28.73 49.20 21.37
C HIS A 666 -27.27 49.20 21.88
N GLU A 667 -26.39 50.03 21.34
CA GLU A 667 -25.01 50.23 21.82
C GLU A 667 -25.03 51.10 23.09
N GLN A 668 -25.26 50.46 24.25
CA GLN A 668 -25.34 51.09 25.57
C GLN A 668 -24.21 50.61 26.47
N ASP A 669 -23.78 51.44 27.44
CA ASP A 669 -22.72 51.07 28.40
C ASP A 669 -23.15 49.96 29.38
N GLU A 670 -24.44 49.92 29.74
CA GLU A 670 -25.03 48.91 30.61
C GLU A 670 -26.27 48.32 29.94
N ARG A 671 -26.25 47.02 29.69
CA ARG A 671 -27.35 46.19 29.14
C ARG A 671 -27.73 45.13 30.16
N ASP A 672 -29.01 44.85 30.30
CA ASP A 672 -29.45 43.64 30.98
C ASP A 672 -29.18 42.41 30.08
N GLU A 673 -29.38 41.21 30.62
CA GLU A 673 -29.06 39.96 29.95
C GLU A 673 -29.83 39.77 28.61
N GLU A 674 -31.10 40.20 28.57
CA GLU A 674 -31.92 40.10 27.38
C GLU A 674 -31.49 41.11 26.30
N GLN A 675 -31.18 42.35 26.71
CA GLN A 675 -30.66 43.39 25.82
C GLN A 675 -29.29 43.04 25.26
N GLU A 676 -28.41 42.43 26.07
CA GLU A 676 -27.11 41.97 25.61
C GLU A 676 -27.28 40.84 24.59
N ALA A 677 -28.13 39.86 24.88
CA ALA A 677 -28.40 38.76 23.93
C ALA A 677 -28.94 39.26 22.58
N TYR A 678 -29.89 40.24 22.61
CA TYR A 678 -30.44 40.86 21.41
C TYR A 678 -29.34 41.59 20.61
N TYR A 679 -28.54 42.43 21.29
CA TYR A 679 -27.44 43.16 20.67
C TYR A 679 -26.41 42.22 20.00
N GLN A 680 -26.00 41.18 20.69
CA GLN A 680 -25.06 40.20 20.17
C GLN A 680 -25.63 39.41 18.94
N ARG A 681 -26.92 39.12 18.94
CA ARG A 681 -27.60 38.52 17.79
C ARG A 681 -27.64 39.45 16.57
N LEU A 682 -27.86 40.77 16.77
CA LEU A 682 -27.73 41.77 15.69
C LEU A 682 -26.31 41.80 15.09
N LEU A 683 -25.27 41.74 15.92
CA LEU A 683 -23.89 41.71 15.49
C LEU A 683 -23.58 40.41 14.70
N ARG A 684 -24.14 39.25 15.11
CA ARG A 684 -24.01 37.99 14.35
C ARG A 684 -24.67 38.08 12.99
N VAL A 685 -25.83 38.69 12.88
CA VAL A 685 -26.49 38.93 11.59
C VAL A 685 -25.67 39.88 10.73
N LYS A 686 -25.18 40.99 11.30
CA LYS A 686 -24.31 41.94 10.56
C LYS A 686 -23.07 41.28 9.97
N HIS A 687 -22.38 40.46 10.76
CA HIS A 687 -21.17 39.79 10.36
C HIS A 687 -21.40 38.47 9.64
N ASN A 688 -22.64 38.09 9.42
CA ASN A 688 -23.03 36.78 8.88
C ASN A 688 -22.26 35.64 9.57
N SER A 689 -22.22 35.70 10.92
CA SER A 689 -21.40 34.80 11.74
C SER A 689 -21.77 33.33 11.50
N LEU A 690 -20.80 32.52 11.12
CA LEU A 690 -20.98 31.12 10.74
C LEU A 690 -22.03 30.88 9.61
N GLY A 691 -22.30 31.93 8.81
CA GLY A 691 -23.22 31.82 7.69
C GLY A 691 -24.69 31.80 8.09
N ILE A 692 -25.04 32.42 9.24
CA ILE A 692 -26.40 32.44 9.77
C ILE A 692 -27.44 32.97 8.76
N ASN A 693 -27.05 33.95 7.96
CA ASN A 693 -27.93 34.55 6.96
C ASN A 693 -28.12 33.70 5.69
N ASP A 694 -27.36 32.62 5.57
CA ASP A 694 -27.31 31.78 4.35
C ASP A 694 -27.88 30.36 4.54
N VAL A 695 -28.42 30.06 5.75
CA VAL A 695 -28.91 28.71 6.10
C VAL A 695 -30.34 28.80 6.64
N ASP A 696 -31.05 27.70 6.53
CA ASP A 696 -32.29 27.46 7.24
C ASP A 696 -31.98 26.89 8.64
N LEU A 697 -32.63 27.43 9.69
CA LEU A 697 -32.35 27.07 11.07
C LEU A 697 -33.22 25.92 11.60
N THR A 698 -33.97 25.26 10.76
CA THR A 698 -34.79 24.09 11.13
C THR A 698 -33.96 23.01 11.83
N ALA A 699 -32.66 22.86 11.45
CA ALA A 699 -31.75 21.90 12.08
C ALA A 699 -31.66 22.08 13.60
N TRP A 700 -31.59 23.31 14.08
CA TRP A 700 -31.54 23.62 15.51
C TRP A 700 -32.79 23.14 16.25
N ASP A 701 -33.98 23.50 15.77
CA ASP A 701 -35.24 23.09 16.39
C ASP A 701 -35.46 21.57 16.34
N MET A 702 -35.08 20.93 15.25
CA MET A 702 -35.22 19.49 15.11
C MET A 702 -34.28 18.68 16.03
N VAL A 703 -33.10 19.20 16.31
CA VAL A 703 -32.21 18.57 17.31
C VAL A 703 -32.80 18.71 18.71
N GLN A 704 -33.30 19.87 19.08
CA GLN A 704 -33.97 20.07 20.34
C GLN A 704 -35.22 19.17 20.48
N LEU A 705 -36.01 19.06 19.40
CA LEU A 705 -37.19 18.23 19.38
C LEU A 705 -36.85 16.74 19.63
N VAL A 706 -35.81 16.24 18.98
CA VAL A 706 -35.38 14.84 19.18
C VAL A 706 -34.85 14.63 20.61
N ASP A 707 -34.08 15.55 21.15
CA ASP A 707 -33.57 15.49 22.52
C ASP A 707 -34.70 15.43 23.55
N LEU A 708 -35.68 16.32 23.43
CA LEU A 708 -36.85 16.33 24.31
C LEU A 708 -37.76 15.10 24.13
N ALA A 709 -37.92 14.61 22.89
CA ALA A 709 -38.66 13.38 22.62
C ALA A 709 -37.99 12.16 23.27
N VAL A 710 -36.65 12.07 23.23
CA VAL A 710 -35.88 11.03 23.92
C VAL A 710 -36.05 11.17 25.44
N ALA A 711 -35.94 12.38 25.97
CA ALA A 711 -36.17 12.63 27.40
C ALA A 711 -37.58 12.19 27.83
N GLY A 712 -38.61 12.54 27.06
CA GLY A 712 -39.98 12.15 27.31
C GLY A 712 -40.15 10.62 27.26
N TYR A 713 -39.49 9.95 26.32
CA TYR A 713 -39.46 8.47 26.22
C TYR A 713 -38.81 7.84 27.48
N GLN A 714 -37.69 8.37 27.92
CA GLN A 714 -36.99 7.88 29.12
C GLN A 714 -37.83 8.08 30.41
N LEU A 715 -38.66 9.12 30.46
CA LEU A 715 -39.60 9.38 31.58
C LEU A 715 -40.92 8.60 31.51
N ASP A 716 -41.12 7.76 30.48
CA ASP A 716 -42.40 7.09 30.19
C ASP A 716 -43.56 8.06 29.85
N TRP A 717 -43.25 9.30 29.49
CA TRP A 717 -44.22 10.28 28.96
C TRP A 717 -44.60 9.98 27.52
N LEU A 718 -43.62 9.40 26.74
CA LEU A 718 -43.86 8.88 25.40
C LEU A 718 -43.64 7.37 25.39
N ASN A 719 -44.39 6.67 24.57
CA ASN A 719 -44.19 5.26 24.26
C ASN A 719 -43.37 5.08 22.96
N ASP A 720 -42.99 3.82 22.63
CA ASP A 720 -42.23 3.50 21.44
C ASP A 720 -42.84 4.04 20.13
N ALA A 721 -44.17 3.88 19.98
CA ALA A 721 -44.90 4.31 18.80
C ALA A 721 -44.88 5.83 18.64
N GLN A 722 -45.03 6.56 19.73
CA GLN A 722 -44.97 8.03 19.74
C GLN A 722 -43.56 8.54 19.41
N LEU A 723 -42.53 7.89 19.98
CA LEU A 723 -41.14 8.25 19.64
C LEU A 723 -40.87 8.01 18.16
N HIS A 724 -41.24 6.86 17.61
CA HIS A 724 -41.08 6.58 16.18
C HIS A 724 -41.87 7.56 15.29
N GLU A 725 -43.06 7.98 15.71
CA GLU A 725 -43.84 8.98 15.00
C GLU A 725 -43.12 10.32 14.94
N TRP A 726 -42.55 10.79 16.05
CA TRP A 726 -41.78 12.02 16.10
C TRP A 726 -40.49 11.94 15.27
N LEU A 727 -39.75 10.83 15.36
CA LEU A 727 -38.60 10.63 14.52
C LEU A 727 -38.96 10.65 13.02
N ALA A 728 -40.11 10.08 12.63
CA ALA A 728 -40.58 10.13 11.25
C ALA A 728 -40.93 11.55 10.78
N LYS A 729 -41.60 12.34 11.65
CA LYS A 729 -41.92 13.75 11.39
C LYS A 729 -40.63 14.56 11.19
N VAL A 730 -39.69 14.44 12.12
CA VAL A 730 -38.38 15.15 12.04
C VAL A 730 -37.66 14.76 10.75
N ARG A 731 -37.54 13.45 10.48
CA ARG A 731 -36.89 12.94 9.28
C ARG A 731 -37.47 13.55 8.01
N LYS A 732 -38.82 13.62 7.92
CA LYS A 732 -39.49 14.23 6.77
C LYS A 732 -39.04 15.67 6.57
N LEU A 733 -39.07 16.47 7.65
CA LEU A 733 -38.76 17.89 7.55
C LEU A 733 -37.28 18.14 7.21
N ILE A 734 -36.34 17.45 7.87
CA ILE A 734 -34.91 17.64 7.59
C ILE A 734 -34.52 17.20 6.19
N VAL A 735 -35.18 16.21 5.63
CA VAL A 735 -34.94 15.74 4.24
C VAL A 735 -35.51 16.72 3.22
N GLU A 736 -36.57 17.42 3.54
CA GLU A 736 -37.15 18.49 2.72
C GLU A 736 -36.22 19.72 2.68
N GLU A 737 -35.59 20.07 3.80
CA GLU A 737 -34.78 21.30 3.97
C GLU A 737 -33.28 21.10 3.63
N TYR A 738 -32.69 19.91 3.93
CA TYR A 738 -31.24 19.68 3.82
C TYR A 738 -30.91 18.56 2.82
N TYR A 739 -29.73 18.68 2.22
CA TYR A 739 -29.24 17.77 1.17
C TYR A 739 -28.35 16.65 1.69
N GLY A 740 -27.85 16.76 2.92
CA GLY A 740 -26.96 15.80 3.53
C GLY A 740 -26.46 16.24 4.90
N TRP A 741 -25.60 15.39 5.48
CA TRP A 741 -25.01 15.67 6.79
C TRP A 741 -24.24 17.01 6.83
N ASP A 742 -23.54 17.36 5.76
CA ASP A 742 -22.72 18.57 5.69
C ASP A 742 -23.59 19.83 5.74
N ASP A 743 -24.68 19.83 5.00
CA ASP A 743 -25.62 20.95 4.92
C ASP A 743 -26.39 21.12 6.24
N PHE A 744 -26.87 20.00 6.80
CA PHE A 744 -27.50 19.96 8.11
C PHE A 744 -26.55 20.44 9.21
N SER A 745 -25.31 19.97 9.22
CA SER A 745 -24.31 20.35 10.21
C SER A 745 -24.01 21.82 10.22
N ARG A 746 -23.93 22.43 9.05
CA ARG A 746 -23.71 23.87 8.92
C ARG A 746 -24.86 24.67 9.50
N ALA A 747 -26.09 24.29 9.15
CA ALA A 747 -27.26 24.94 9.68
C ALA A 747 -27.38 24.78 11.19
N LEU A 748 -27.10 23.59 11.69
CA LEU A 748 -27.09 23.29 13.12
C LEU A 748 -26.05 24.15 13.90
N LEU A 749 -24.82 24.23 13.36
CA LEU A 749 -23.77 25.06 13.98
C LEU A 749 -24.13 26.56 14.01
N ALA A 750 -24.69 27.05 12.92
CA ALA A 750 -25.16 28.42 12.82
C ALA A 750 -26.28 28.71 13.84
N GLY A 751 -27.27 27.81 13.94
CA GLY A 751 -28.36 27.90 14.92
C GLY A 751 -27.85 27.85 16.35
N TYR A 752 -26.98 26.89 16.69
CA TYR A 752 -26.36 26.80 18.01
C TYR A 752 -25.64 28.11 18.39
N ASN A 753 -24.80 28.64 17.49
CA ASN A 753 -24.09 29.88 17.67
C ASN A 753 -25.07 31.08 17.83
N PHE A 754 -26.20 31.06 17.17
CA PHE A 754 -27.17 32.17 17.20
C PHE A 754 -28.00 32.16 18.48
N PHE A 755 -28.52 30.98 18.88
CA PHE A 755 -29.47 30.87 19.99
C PHE A 755 -28.83 30.62 21.37
N MET A 756 -27.56 30.19 21.38
CA MET A 756 -26.85 29.95 22.64
C MET A 756 -26.73 31.22 23.47
N ASN A 757 -26.99 31.08 24.77
CA ASN A 757 -26.91 32.19 25.74
C ASN A 757 -25.53 32.84 25.81
N GLU A 758 -25.49 34.12 26.04
CA GLU A 758 -24.25 34.85 26.31
C GLU A 758 -23.72 34.48 27.70
N SER A 759 -22.47 34.06 27.76
CA SER A 759 -21.78 33.71 28.99
C SER A 759 -20.27 33.84 28.82
N GLU A 760 -19.52 33.88 29.90
CA GLU A 760 -18.06 33.87 29.87
C GLU A 760 -17.51 32.57 29.23
N GLN A 761 -18.26 31.47 29.29
CA GLN A 761 -17.89 30.16 28.75
C GLN A 761 -18.37 29.90 27.32
N ARG A 762 -19.02 30.86 26.69
CA ARG A 762 -19.68 30.72 25.40
C ARG A 762 -18.75 30.22 24.31
N ASP A 763 -17.55 30.77 24.21
CA ASP A 763 -16.59 30.39 23.18
C ASP A 763 -16.09 28.95 23.38
N GLU A 764 -15.89 28.52 24.62
CA GLU A 764 -15.53 27.15 24.98
C GLU A 764 -16.64 26.14 24.66
N LEU A 765 -17.89 26.51 24.93
CA LEU A 765 -19.07 25.72 24.61
C LEU A 765 -19.26 25.59 23.10
N LEU A 766 -19.07 26.67 22.35
CA LEU A 766 -19.13 26.63 20.88
C LEU A 766 -18.02 25.78 20.27
N GLU A 767 -16.81 25.87 20.82
CA GLU A 767 -15.70 25.02 20.41
C GLU A 767 -15.99 23.54 20.69
N THR A 768 -16.45 23.22 21.90
CA THR A 768 -16.84 21.86 22.31
C THR A 768 -17.94 21.31 21.39
N PHE A 769 -18.95 22.09 21.08
CA PHE A 769 -20.02 21.71 20.17
C PHE A 769 -19.48 21.45 18.75
N THR A 770 -18.63 22.35 18.26
CA THR A 770 -17.99 22.20 16.96
C THR A 770 -17.15 20.94 16.89
N GLN A 771 -16.38 20.62 17.93
CA GLN A 771 -15.58 19.40 18.00
C GLN A 771 -16.45 18.14 18.00
N ARG A 772 -17.56 18.14 18.77
CA ARG A 772 -18.52 17.02 18.75
C ARG A 772 -19.13 16.83 17.37
N LEU A 773 -19.53 17.92 16.73
CA LEU A 773 -20.09 17.90 15.37
C LEU A 773 -19.10 17.29 14.36
N LEU A 774 -17.85 17.73 14.39
CA LEU A 774 -16.80 17.22 13.54
C LEU A 774 -16.52 15.74 13.82
N SER A 775 -16.50 15.31 15.08
CA SER A 775 -16.28 13.91 15.45
C SER A 775 -17.38 12.97 14.94
N LEU A 776 -18.58 13.48 14.66
CA LEU A 776 -19.68 12.72 14.08
C LEU A 776 -19.55 12.61 12.54
N LEU A 777 -19.06 13.67 11.91
CA LEU A 777 -18.87 13.76 10.47
C LEU A 777 -17.62 13.03 9.99
N ILE A 778 -16.61 12.93 10.85
CA ILE A 778 -15.29 12.42 10.53
C ILE A 778 -15.01 11.23 11.43
N ALA A 779 -14.58 10.13 10.85
CA ALA A 779 -14.07 9.03 11.65
C ALA A 779 -12.66 9.35 12.13
N VAL A 780 -12.46 9.34 13.43
CA VAL A 780 -11.16 9.50 14.07
C VAL A 780 -10.84 8.21 14.82
N PRO A 781 -9.75 7.49 14.53
CA PRO A 781 -9.40 6.30 15.29
C PRO A 781 -9.21 6.62 16.79
N PRO A 782 -9.66 5.75 17.70
CA PRO A 782 -10.36 4.48 17.46
C PRO A 782 -11.90 4.61 17.30
N GLN A 783 -12.42 5.80 17.17
CA GLN A 783 -13.87 6.07 17.08
C GLN A 783 -14.24 6.47 15.66
N VAL A 784 -15.21 5.77 15.10
CA VAL A 784 -15.78 6.10 13.79
C VAL A 784 -16.96 7.04 14.02
N GLY A 785 -16.98 8.16 13.34
CA GLY A 785 -18.05 9.14 13.45
C GLY A 785 -19.39 8.54 12.99
N LEU A 786 -20.40 8.68 13.81
CA LEU A 786 -21.67 8.01 13.58
C LEU A 786 -22.37 8.53 12.31
N TRP A 787 -22.38 9.84 12.07
CA TRP A 787 -22.97 10.42 10.87
C TRP A 787 -22.20 10.11 9.60
N TYR A 788 -20.93 9.77 9.73
CA TYR A 788 -20.15 9.27 8.63
C TYR A 788 -20.58 7.84 8.22
N THR A 789 -20.98 7.01 9.18
CA THR A 789 -21.38 5.62 8.95
C THR A 789 -22.83 5.47 8.51
N LEU A 790 -23.70 6.39 8.92
CA LEU A 790 -25.11 6.40 8.60
C LEU A 790 -25.38 7.16 7.31
N ALA A 791 -26.13 6.55 6.41
CA ALA A 791 -26.64 7.26 5.24
C ALA A 791 -27.53 8.44 5.70
N TRP A 792 -27.49 9.54 4.93
CA TRP A 792 -28.46 10.60 5.14
C TRP A 792 -29.88 10.03 5.00
N PRO A 793 -30.80 10.33 5.92
CA PRO A 793 -32.11 9.66 5.96
C PRO A 793 -33.05 9.96 4.77
N GLY A 794 -32.60 10.74 3.79
CA GLY A 794 -33.29 11.01 2.54
C GLY A 794 -33.02 9.97 1.47
N GLU A 795 -34.02 9.63 0.66
CA GLU A 795 -33.94 8.58 -0.39
C GLU A 795 -32.96 8.86 -1.53
N ARG A 796 -32.35 10.04 -1.60
CA ARG A 796 -31.34 10.39 -2.62
C ARG A 796 -30.23 11.21 -2.00
N ALA A 797 -29.00 10.71 -2.09
CA ALA A 797 -27.83 11.58 -2.08
C ALA A 797 -28.00 12.59 -3.23
N ARG A 798 -28.48 13.80 -2.94
CA ARG A 798 -28.63 14.84 -3.95
C ARG A 798 -27.25 15.23 -4.46
N ASP A 799 -27.16 15.38 -5.81
CA ASP A 799 -25.95 15.92 -6.41
C ASP A 799 -25.68 17.33 -5.86
N TRP A 800 -24.49 17.53 -5.30
CA TRP A 800 -24.07 18.83 -4.76
C TRP A 800 -24.18 19.98 -5.76
N ASN A 801 -24.11 19.71 -7.06
CA ASN A 801 -24.35 20.73 -8.08
C ASN A 801 -25.82 21.16 -8.13
N GLN A 802 -26.76 20.24 -7.89
CA GLN A 802 -28.18 20.57 -7.76
C GLN A 802 -28.45 21.32 -6.44
N ALA A 803 -27.75 20.96 -5.36
CA ALA A 803 -27.84 21.63 -4.08
C ALA A 803 -27.34 23.08 -4.16
N ALA A 804 -26.21 23.31 -4.80
CA ALA A 804 -25.67 24.66 -5.02
C ALA A 804 -26.62 25.54 -5.85
N THR A 805 -27.31 24.95 -6.83
CA THR A 805 -28.33 25.64 -7.64
C THR A 805 -29.59 25.94 -6.83
N ALA A 806 -30.05 25.05 -5.97
CA ALA A 806 -31.19 25.25 -5.10
C ALA A 806 -30.92 26.29 -4.01
N LEU A 807 -29.72 26.36 -3.44
CA LEU A 807 -29.32 27.43 -2.51
C LEU A 807 -29.31 28.81 -3.14
N THR A 808 -28.94 28.92 -4.42
CA THR A 808 -29.03 30.17 -5.19
C THR A 808 -30.47 30.53 -5.56
N THR A 809 -31.36 29.54 -5.76
CA THR A 809 -32.78 29.74 -6.04
C THR A 809 -33.62 29.95 -4.79
N SER A 810 -33.24 29.45 -3.63
CA SER A 810 -33.95 29.75 -2.35
C SER A 810 -33.76 31.21 -1.95
N LYS A 811 -32.61 31.82 -2.23
CA LYS A 811 -32.42 33.28 -2.08
C LYS A 811 -33.41 34.08 -2.99
N GLN A 812 -33.85 33.53 -4.10
CA GLN A 812 -34.87 34.16 -4.98
C GLN A 812 -36.31 33.89 -4.51
N ARG A 813 -36.58 32.89 -3.68
CA ARG A 813 -37.90 32.59 -3.13
C ARG A 813 -38.21 33.34 -1.83
N LEU A 814 -37.20 33.85 -1.15
CA LEU A 814 -37.33 34.72 0.02
C LEU A 814 -37.49 36.23 -0.38
N HIS A 815 -37.53 36.54 -1.66
CA HIS A 815 -37.84 37.82 -2.25
C HIS A 815 -39.17 37.69 -3.04
#